data_143d7fa4126320a50f584829ee9aaf6b
#
_entry.id   143d7fa4126320a50f584829ee9aaf6b
#
_cell.length_a   1.000
_cell.length_b   1.000
_cell.length_c   1.000
_cell.angle_alpha   90.00
_cell.angle_beta   90.00
_cell.angle_gamma   90.00
#
_symmetry.space_group_name_H-M   'P 1'
#
loop_
_entity.id
_entity.type
_entity.pdbx_description
1 polymer ?
#
loop_
_entity_poly.entity_id
_entity_poly.type
_entity_poly.pdbx_seq_one_letter_code
_entity_poly.pdbx_strand_id
1 'polypeptide(L)'
;MKWILRWYDWMRRQRMLCLTSCLLATVLLITLDLRLSFKEDITDFLPLDEQHQAQLKLFQEISGADRVVAVFQFRDSTKADPDVMTEAIDRFVATLEERDTAGLVQNVVYQTDLSQVEEMSAFIYSHIPYFLMEADYQRMDSLLSLDGYVASRLQEDHEALTSFTGSMMAGDITHDPLHLFAPVTSQTADLLDQSSQFTLYDGYLFTSDMQRAIVTLDSPFGSGETENNARLLDLLTAAADSSINAQQPSLVAVHFTGGPVIAVGNARQIKSDSLLSISIAVVLILLLLWFSIRNLRNILLIALSIGWGWLFALAALSLVHREVSLIVIGISSVIVGIAVNYPLHLISHLSQTPDVRQTLREISKPLVVGNITTVGAFLTLVPLQSVALRDLGLFSSFLLVGTILFTLLWLPHFVKILPQRSLKPLPSLISLPSLKSLSPWLLSLVALLTVIFGFFSLRTSFDADMNHINYMTAEQQADMAQFSGMGQTTDDPHFLLSADEQLRRLALWREWASRHRDHLSESLPQEASRAGFAEGSFDDFLAILSADYDPQPLDHFRALPPSLLAQNIDMKGLNSTLVNSLSDDFNYIGWACAVIVFLFLWVSFRSLPLAMLSFLPMALSWLWILGIMVLLGIQFNIVNIILATFIFGQGDDYTIFMTEGAVYEYTHRRPILASYRRAILLSALIMFIGIGSLIVARHPALHSLAEVTIVGMFSVVLMAFLIPPLMFRWLVRWRKHFKF
;
A
#
# COMPACT_ATOMS: atom_id res chain seq x y z
N MET A 1 -16.98 -32.90 -17.71
CA MET A 1 -16.33 -34.09 -17.08
C MET A 1 -16.01 -35.23 -18.05
N LYS A 2 -16.93 -35.65 -18.91
CA LYS A 2 -16.64 -36.76 -19.92
C LYS A 2 -15.46 -36.42 -20.86
N TRP A 3 -15.19 -35.15 -21.14
CA TRP A 3 -14.09 -34.73 -22.01
C TRP A 3 -12.70 -34.91 -21.35
N ILE A 4 -12.55 -34.69 -20.03
CA ILE A 4 -11.30 -34.92 -19.30
C ILE A 4 -10.88 -36.40 -19.41
N LEU A 5 -11.85 -37.32 -19.24
CA LEU A 5 -11.58 -38.75 -19.37
C LEU A 5 -11.23 -39.13 -20.81
N ARG A 6 -11.91 -38.54 -21.82
CA ARG A 6 -11.58 -38.75 -23.24
C ARG A 6 -10.19 -38.21 -23.58
N TRP A 7 -9.86 -37.01 -23.04
CA TRP A 7 -8.54 -36.42 -23.20
C TRP A 7 -7.46 -37.30 -22.58
N TYR A 8 -7.66 -37.77 -21.34
CA TYR A 8 -6.75 -38.67 -20.66
C TYR A 8 -6.54 -39.99 -21.49
N ASP A 9 -7.63 -40.63 -21.93
CA ASP A 9 -7.54 -41.86 -22.70
C ASP A 9 -6.82 -41.65 -24.06
N TRP A 10 -7.00 -40.48 -24.68
CA TRP A 10 -6.34 -40.12 -25.93
C TRP A 10 -4.85 -39.85 -25.74
N MET A 11 -4.49 -39.03 -24.79
CA MET A 11 -3.09 -38.69 -24.47
C MET A 11 -2.30 -39.90 -23.97
N ARG A 12 -2.92 -40.81 -23.24
CA ARG A 12 -2.30 -42.06 -22.78
C ARG A 12 -1.83 -42.93 -23.94
N ARG A 13 -2.53 -42.89 -25.07
CA ARG A 13 -2.15 -43.63 -26.29
C ARG A 13 -0.96 -43.01 -27.03
N GLN A 14 -0.78 -41.68 -26.86
CA GLN A 14 0.24 -40.92 -27.59
C GLN A 14 1.14 -40.15 -26.60
N ARG A 15 2.03 -40.88 -25.89
CA ARG A 15 2.91 -40.30 -24.84
C ARG A 15 3.82 -39.19 -25.35
N MET A 16 4.34 -39.31 -26.58
CA MET A 16 5.20 -38.28 -27.19
C MET A 16 4.43 -36.98 -27.42
N LEU A 17 3.19 -37.05 -27.85
CA LEU A 17 2.33 -35.88 -28.07
C LEU A 17 1.98 -35.20 -26.73
N CYS A 18 1.83 -35.97 -25.66
CA CYS A 18 1.63 -35.41 -24.30
C CYS A 18 2.86 -34.58 -23.86
N LEU A 19 4.07 -35.11 -24.06
CA LEU A 19 5.32 -34.40 -23.74
C LEU A 19 5.53 -33.16 -24.62
N THR A 20 5.35 -33.31 -25.93
CA THR A 20 5.55 -32.18 -26.88
C THR A 20 4.53 -31.09 -26.69
N SER A 21 3.25 -31.42 -26.39
CA SER A 21 2.23 -30.40 -26.09
C SER A 21 2.51 -29.63 -24.80
N CYS A 22 2.99 -30.31 -23.75
CA CYS A 22 3.39 -29.68 -22.51
C CYS A 22 4.58 -28.76 -22.74
N LEU A 23 5.61 -29.22 -23.45
CA LEU A 23 6.81 -28.43 -23.76
C LEU A 23 6.46 -27.19 -24.60
N LEU A 24 5.67 -27.37 -25.65
CA LEU A 24 5.26 -26.28 -26.55
C LEU A 24 4.45 -25.22 -25.79
N ALA A 25 3.52 -25.64 -24.94
CA ALA A 25 2.76 -24.73 -24.08
C ALA A 25 3.69 -23.97 -23.13
N THR A 26 4.66 -24.65 -22.50
CA THR A 26 5.61 -24.02 -21.60
C THR A 26 6.49 -22.98 -22.31
N VAL A 27 7.01 -23.30 -23.51
CA VAL A 27 7.79 -22.36 -24.31
C VAL A 27 6.97 -21.14 -24.71
N LEU A 28 5.71 -21.35 -25.10
CA LEU A 28 4.80 -20.24 -25.43
C LEU A 28 4.58 -19.32 -24.21
N LEU A 29 4.36 -19.89 -23.02
CA LEU A 29 4.18 -19.11 -21.79
C LEU A 29 5.44 -18.29 -21.48
N ILE A 30 6.63 -18.91 -21.52
CA ILE A 30 7.90 -18.20 -21.27
C ILE A 30 8.11 -17.03 -22.27
N THR A 31 7.75 -17.21 -23.54
CA THR A 31 7.89 -16.11 -24.51
C THR A 31 6.96 -14.94 -24.27
N LEU A 32 5.79 -15.20 -23.67
CA LEU A 32 4.86 -14.15 -23.28
C LEU A 32 5.34 -13.44 -22.00
N ASP A 33 5.92 -14.17 -21.05
CA ASP A 33 6.43 -13.62 -19.78
C ASP A 33 7.55 -12.60 -19.99
N LEU A 34 8.37 -12.76 -21.03
CA LEU A 34 9.45 -11.82 -21.38
C LEU A 34 8.95 -10.40 -21.75
N ARG A 35 7.65 -10.21 -21.92
CA ARG A 35 7.03 -8.90 -22.22
C ARG A 35 6.64 -8.11 -20.97
N LEU A 36 6.73 -8.73 -19.79
CA LEU A 36 6.27 -8.16 -18.54
C LEU A 36 7.38 -7.32 -17.91
N SER A 37 7.05 -6.12 -17.47
CA SER A 37 7.88 -5.27 -16.63
C SER A 37 7.29 -5.21 -15.21
N PHE A 38 8.17 -5.02 -14.22
CA PHE A 38 7.77 -4.95 -12.82
C PHE A 38 7.91 -3.52 -12.33
N LYS A 39 6.84 -3.00 -11.71
CA LYS A 39 6.82 -1.69 -11.08
C LYS A 39 6.68 -1.85 -9.57
N GLU A 40 7.35 -0.99 -8.83
CA GLU A 40 7.28 -0.96 -7.37
C GLU A 40 6.68 0.37 -6.93
N ASP A 41 5.37 0.37 -6.68
CA ASP A 41 4.67 1.55 -6.20
C ASP A 41 3.61 1.12 -5.18
N ILE A 42 3.80 1.50 -3.91
CA ILE A 42 2.85 1.16 -2.86
C ILE A 42 1.54 1.95 -3.01
N THR A 43 1.58 3.09 -3.71
CA THR A 43 0.39 3.91 -3.95
C THR A 43 -0.61 3.21 -4.86
N ASP A 44 -0.19 2.20 -5.65
CA ASP A 44 -1.07 1.36 -6.45
C ASP A 44 -2.11 0.58 -5.61
N PHE A 45 -1.89 0.47 -4.28
CA PHE A 45 -2.87 -0.12 -3.36
C PHE A 45 -3.97 0.84 -2.95
N LEU A 46 -3.76 2.15 -3.08
CA LEU A 46 -4.74 3.14 -2.63
C LEU A 46 -6.04 3.02 -3.44
N PRO A 47 -7.20 2.98 -2.77
CA PRO A 47 -8.50 2.95 -3.43
C PRO A 47 -8.93 4.38 -3.84
N LEU A 48 -8.11 5.02 -4.66
CA LEU A 48 -8.34 6.37 -5.17
C LEU A 48 -8.76 6.32 -6.64
N ASP A 49 -9.72 7.15 -7.02
CA ASP A 49 -10.04 7.40 -8.41
C ASP A 49 -8.92 8.22 -9.11
N GLU A 50 -8.97 8.32 -10.43
CA GLU A 50 -7.96 9.02 -11.22
C GLU A 50 -7.78 10.49 -10.79
N GLN A 51 -8.85 11.14 -10.34
CA GLN A 51 -8.81 12.54 -9.90
C GLN A 51 -8.07 12.68 -8.56
N HIS A 52 -8.36 11.84 -7.58
CA HIS A 52 -7.68 11.86 -6.28
C HIS A 52 -6.24 11.35 -6.38
N GLN A 53 -5.96 10.40 -7.28
CA GLN A 53 -4.58 9.99 -7.57
C GLN A 53 -3.76 11.13 -8.17
N ALA A 54 -4.33 11.88 -9.11
CA ALA A 54 -3.67 13.05 -9.68
C ALA A 54 -3.43 14.14 -8.63
N GLN A 55 -4.40 14.37 -7.73
CA GLN A 55 -4.24 15.31 -6.61
C GLN A 55 -3.16 14.86 -5.63
N LEU A 56 -3.12 13.57 -5.27
CA LEU A 56 -2.09 13.02 -4.38
C LEU A 56 -0.70 13.16 -5.02
N LYS A 57 -0.57 12.83 -6.31
CA LYS A 57 0.69 12.96 -7.04
C LYS A 57 1.16 14.42 -7.09
N LEU A 58 0.26 15.33 -7.41
CA LEU A 58 0.55 16.76 -7.44
C LEU A 58 0.96 17.28 -6.04
N PHE A 59 0.29 16.79 -4.98
CA PHE A 59 0.68 17.11 -3.61
C PHE A 59 2.08 16.57 -3.27
N GLN A 60 2.40 15.35 -3.67
CA GLN A 60 3.73 14.78 -3.46
C GLN A 60 4.81 15.61 -4.16
N GLU A 61 4.56 16.04 -5.39
CA GLU A 61 5.46 16.90 -6.15
C GLU A 61 5.68 18.27 -5.47
N ILE A 62 4.62 18.88 -4.93
CA ILE A 62 4.69 20.22 -4.32
C ILE A 62 5.16 20.18 -2.88
N SER A 63 4.77 19.18 -2.09
CA SER A 63 5.13 19.06 -0.67
C SER A 63 6.59 18.70 -0.43
N GLY A 64 7.38 18.50 -1.50
CA GLY A 64 8.75 18.01 -1.38
C GLY A 64 8.84 16.54 -0.94
N ALA A 65 7.76 15.77 -1.10
CA ALA A 65 7.75 14.35 -0.81
C ALA A 65 8.75 13.56 -1.69
N ASP A 66 9.15 14.14 -2.82
CA ASP A 66 10.20 13.61 -3.71
C ASP A 66 11.61 14.09 -3.34
N ARG A 67 11.76 14.81 -2.22
CA ARG A 67 13.07 15.23 -1.71
C ARG A 67 13.75 14.14 -0.93
N VAL A 68 15.05 14.07 -1.13
CA VAL A 68 15.96 13.31 -0.26
C VAL A 68 16.57 14.30 0.74
N VAL A 69 16.52 13.95 1.99
CA VAL A 69 17.12 14.71 3.08
C VAL A 69 18.33 13.93 3.59
N ALA A 70 19.52 14.52 3.43
CA ALA A 70 20.74 14.01 4.05
C ALA A 70 20.89 14.66 5.43
N VAL A 71 20.84 13.85 6.46
CA VAL A 71 20.98 14.28 7.85
C VAL A 71 22.40 13.95 8.31
N PHE A 72 23.16 15.00 8.58
CA PHE A 72 24.51 14.92 9.15
C PHE A 72 24.40 14.99 10.66
N GLN A 73 25.04 14.09 11.38
CA GLN A 73 24.97 14.02 12.84
C GLN A 73 26.35 13.75 13.43
N PHE A 74 26.67 14.41 14.55
CA PHE A 74 27.87 14.04 15.33
C PHE A 74 27.71 12.67 15.96
N ARG A 75 28.76 11.81 15.85
CA ARG A 75 28.80 10.51 16.51
C ARG A 75 29.00 10.63 18.04
N ASP A 76 29.60 11.73 18.48
CA ASP A 76 29.87 12.05 19.88
C ASP A 76 29.42 13.50 20.14
N SER A 77 28.29 13.65 20.81
CA SER A 77 27.70 14.97 21.11
C SER A 77 28.59 15.88 21.98
N THR A 78 29.57 15.31 22.65
CA THR A 78 30.52 16.09 23.48
C THR A 78 31.62 16.77 22.66
N LYS A 79 31.77 16.40 21.40
CA LYS A 79 32.77 16.93 20.46
C LYS A 79 32.12 17.63 19.27
N ALA A 80 30.92 18.15 19.48
CA ALA A 80 30.21 18.89 18.45
C ALA A 80 30.95 20.20 18.15
N ASP A 81 31.42 20.34 16.92
CA ASP A 81 32.06 21.54 16.39
C ASP A 81 31.39 21.82 15.02
N PRO A 82 30.58 22.89 14.93
CA PRO A 82 29.89 23.25 13.71
C PRO A 82 30.81 23.37 12.49
N ASP A 83 32.04 23.86 12.64
CA ASP A 83 32.99 24.01 11.54
C ASP A 83 33.40 22.64 10.95
N VAL A 84 33.51 21.62 11.79
CA VAL A 84 33.79 20.25 11.33
C VAL A 84 32.61 19.68 10.54
N MET A 85 31.39 20.07 10.91
CA MET A 85 30.17 19.63 10.21
C MET A 85 30.05 20.30 8.84
N THR A 86 30.25 21.62 8.77
CA THR A 86 30.21 22.37 7.49
C THR A 86 31.26 21.86 6.52
N GLU A 87 32.51 21.62 6.97
CA GLU A 87 33.56 21.03 6.15
C GLU A 87 33.21 19.61 5.66
N ALA A 88 32.49 18.82 6.49
CA ALA A 88 32.04 17.49 6.08
C ALA A 88 30.95 17.58 5.00
N ILE A 89 30.03 18.54 5.11
CA ILE A 89 28.98 18.81 4.13
C ILE A 89 29.62 19.24 2.81
N ASP A 90 30.53 20.18 2.81
CA ASP A 90 31.20 20.68 1.61
C ASP A 90 31.94 19.56 0.87
N ARG A 91 32.67 18.73 1.59
CA ARG A 91 33.33 17.55 1.02
C ARG A 91 32.35 16.55 0.41
N PHE A 92 31.20 16.34 1.09
CA PHE A 92 30.17 15.46 0.56
C PHE A 92 29.59 16.01 -0.73
N VAL A 93 29.20 17.28 -0.76
CA VAL A 93 28.61 17.93 -1.93
C VAL A 93 29.61 17.94 -3.10
N ALA A 94 30.86 18.31 -2.87
CA ALA A 94 31.91 18.29 -3.91
C ALA A 94 32.12 16.88 -4.47
N THR A 95 32.13 15.84 -3.60
CA THR A 95 32.27 14.44 -4.03
C THR A 95 31.04 13.95 -4.80
N LEU A 96 29.85 14.42 -4.43
CA LEU A 96 28.60 14.09 -5.09
C LEU A 96 28.57 14.69 -6.49
N GLU A 97 28.91 15.97 -6.65
CA GLU A 97 28.99 16.66 -7.95
C GLU A 97 30.01 16.00 -8.88
N GLU A 98 31.19 15.59 -8.38
CA GLU A 98 32.18 14.88 -9.15
C GLU A 98 31.69 13.51 -9.65
N ARG A 99 30.90 12.80 -8.85
CA ARG A 99 30.44 11.44 -9.16
C ARG A 99 29.13 11.39 -9.93
N ASP A 100 28.29 12.41 -9.84
CA ASP A 100 27.00 12.45 -10.55
C ASP A 100 27.17 12.81 -12.03
N THR A 101 27.77 11.90 -12.79
CA THR A 101 27.91 12.05 -14.24
C THR A 101 26.61 11.79 -15.02
N ALA A 102 25.61 11.24 -14.35
CA ALA A 102 24.34 10.84 -14.95
C ALA A 102 23.20 11.83 -14.69
N GLY A 103 23.42 12.88 -13.86
CA GLY A 103 22.40 13.85 -13.51
C GLY A 103 21.25 13.23 -12.67
N LEU A 104 21.61 12.35 -11.73
CA LEU A 104 20.64 11.68 -10.86
C LEU A 104 20.16 12.58 -9.71
N VAL A 105 20.87 13.68 -9.47
CA VAL A 105 20.56 14.64 -8.40
C VAL A 105 20.22 15.99 -9.01
N GLN A 106 19.20 16.64 -8.48
CA GLN A 106 18.83 18.01 -8.82
C GLN A 106 18.76 18.87 -7.55
N ASN A 107 18.98 20.16 -7.69
CA ASN A 107 18.77 21.17 -6.65
C ASN A 107 19.35 20.78 -5.28
N VAL A 108 20.67 20.66 -5.17
CA VAL A 108 21.33 20.43 -3.87
C VAL A 108 21.30 21.73 -3.08
N VAL A 109 20.50 21.75 -1.99
CA VAL A 109 20.39 22.89 -1.09
C VAL A 109 21.07 22.53 0.24
N TYR A 110 22.25 23.09 0.45
CA TYR A 110 23.05 22.88 1.67
C TYR A 110 23.44 24.21 2.34
N GLN A 111 23.39 25.31 1.59
CA GLN A 111 23.55 26.66 2.10
C GLN A 111 22.37 27.52 1.68
N THR A 112 21.91 28.37 2.58
CA THR A 112 20.87 29.37 2.32
C THR A 112 21.56 30.70 2.10
N ASP A 113 21.44 31.26 0.92
CA ASP A 113 21.90 32.60 0.60
C ASP A 113 20.79 33.61 0.96
N LEU A 114 21.14 34.68 1.64
CA LEU A 114 20.21 35.79 1.95
C LEU A 114 19.59 36.37 0.66
N SER A 115 20.29 36.33 -0.46
CA SER A 115 19.75 36.73 -1.77
C SER A 115 18.53 35.89 -2.22
N GLN A 116 18.47 34.62 -1.86
CA GLN A 116 17.31 33.76 -2.17
C GLN A 116 16.08 34.13 -1.34
N VAL A 117 16.28 34.61 -0.09
CA VAL A 117 15.20 35.11 0.76
C VAL A 117 14.64 36.42 0.19
N GLU A 118 15.52 37.30 -0.31
CA GLU A 118 15.12 38.55 -0.96
C GLU A 118 14.36 38.26 -2.29
N GLU A 119 14.83 37.34 -3.11
CA GLU A 119 14.15 36.92 -4.34
C GLU A 119 12.78 36.31 -4.05
N MET A 120 12.67 35.48 -3.00
CA MET A 120 11.41 34.87 -2.60
C MET A 120 10.44 35.94 -2.07
N SER A 121 10.90 36.86 -1.28
CA SER A 121 10.09 38.01 -0.77
C SER A 121 9.57 38.83 -1.96
N ALA A 122 10.43 39.20 -2.89
CA ALA A 122 10.06 39.95 -4.10
C ALA A 122 9.03 39.17 -4.96
N PHE A 123 9.22 37.88 -5.08
CA PHE A 123 8.25 37.02 -5.77
C PHE A 123 6.88 37.02 -5.10
N ILE A 124 6.84 36.89 -3.77
CA ILE A 124 5.59 36.91 -3.00
C ILE A 124 4.88 38.26 -3.18
N TYR A 125 5.61 39.39 -3.03
CA TYR A 125 5.02 40.71 -3.21
C TYR A 125 4.47 40.93 -4.62
N SER A 126 5.17 40.42 -5.66
CA SER A 126 4.68 40.51 -7.04
C SER A 126 3.47 39.62 -7.33
N HIS A 127 3.15 38.66 -6.44
CA HIS A 127 2.04 37.70 -6.58
C HIS A 127 1.02 37.77 -5.44
N ILE A 128 1.00 38.84 -4.67
CA ILE A 128 0.10 39.04 -3.49
C ILE A 128 -1.36 38.65 -3.75
N PRO A 129 -2.00 39.01 -4.89
CA PRO A 129 -3.42 38.72 -5.12
C PRO A 129 -3.76 37.22 -5.13
N TYR A 130 -2.79 36.36 -5.40
CA TYR A 130 -3.00 34.91 -5.40
C TYR A 130 -3.02 34.31 -3.99
N PHE A 131 -2.49 35.02 -2.98
CA PHE A 131 -2.36 34.54 -1.61
C PHE A 131 -3.43 35.11 -0.66
N LEU A 132 -4.04 36.25 -1.00
CA LEU A 132 -5.08 36.89 -0.18
C LEU A 132 -6.40 36.13 -0.20
N MET A 133 -7.00 36.03 0.99
CA MET A 133 -8.33 35.43 1.21
C MET A 133 -9.41 36.50 1.43
N GLU A 134 -10.67 36.10 1.39
CA GLU A 134 -11.81 37.00 1.62
C GLU A 134 -11.74 37.71 2.98
N ALA A 135 -11.28 37.03 4.02
CA ALA A 135 -11.07 37.64 5.36
C ALA A 135 -10.02 38.73 5.36
N ASP A 136 -8.98 38.61 4.51
CA ASP A 136 -7.92 39.60 4.42
C ASP A 136 -8.43 40.94 3.85
N TYR A 137 -9.29 40.86 2.84
CA TYR A 137 -9.93 42.05 2.26
C TYR A 137 -10.80 42.78 3.27
N GLN A 138 -11.56 42.05 4.13
CA GLN A 138 -12.36 42.64 5.19
C GLN A 138 -11.45 43.35 6.22
N ARG A 139 -10.27 42.77 6.56
CA ARG A 139 -9.29 43.39 7.39
C ARG A 139 -8.70 44.66 6.75
N MET A 140 -8.30 44.58 5.49
CA MET A 140 -7.75 45.70 4.73
C MET A 140 -8.75 46.86 4.66
N ASP A 141 -10.01 46.58 4.37
CA ASP A 141 -11.09 47.58 4.38
C ASP A 141 -11.26 48.21 5.78
N SER A 142 -11.19 47.40 6.84
CA SER A 142 -11.28 47.87 8.22
C SER A 142 -10.14 48.80 8.57
N LEU A 143 -8.90 48.48 8.19
CA LEU A 143 -7.72 49.31 8.43
C LEU A 143 -7.81 50.64 7.69
N LEU A 144 -8.16 50.61 6.40
CA LEU A 144 -8.28 51.81 5.57
C LEU A 144 -9.45 52.70 5.99
N SER A 145 -10.44 52.18 6.71
CA SER A 145 -11.57 52.97 7.26
C SER A 145 -11.24 53.71 8.53
N LEU A 146 -10.09 53.49 9.16
CA LEU A 146 -9.66 54.21 10.37
C LEU A 146 -9.14 55.59 10.01
N ASP A 147 -9.70 56.62 10.64
CA ASP A 147 -9.27 58.00 10.43
C ASP A 147 -7.77 58.19 10.78
N GLY A 148 -6.99 58.68 9.80
CA GLY A 148 -5.57 58.95 9.99
C GLY A 148 -4.67 57.71 9.94
N TYR A 149 -5.19 56.50 9.61
CA TYR A 149 -4.40 55.29 9.58
C TYR A 149 -3.17 55.40 8.67
N VAL A 150 -3.36 55.86 7.42
CA VAL A 150 -2.27 56.01 6.44
C VAL A 150 -1.16 56.93 6.98
N ALA A 151 -1.52 58.10 7.56
CA ALA A 151 -0.54 59.05 8.10
C ALA A 151 0.21 58.49 9.32
N SER A 152 -0.52 57.83 10.24
CA SER A 152 0.09 57.22 11.42
C SER A 152 1.05 56.09 11.05
N ARG A 153 0.64 55.26 10.09
CA ARG A 153 1.47 54.13 9.69
C ARG A 153 2.75 54.57 8.99
N LEU A 154 2.66 55.53 8.07
CA LEU A 154 3.86 56.08 7.41
C LEU A 154 4.81 56.77 8.38
N GLN A 155 4.30 57.40 9.45
CA GLN A 155 5.17 57.97 10.46
C GLN A 155 5.88 56.89 11.27
N GLU A 156 5.18 55.83 11.66
CA GLU A 156 5.79 54.67 12.34
C GLU A 156 6.89 54.02 11.47
N ASP A 157 6.64 53.85 10.18
CA ASP A 157 7.58 53.26 9.22
C ASP A 157 8.80 54.16 9.03
N HIS A 158 8.62 55.51 9.02
CA HIS A 158 9.75 56.43 8.95
C HIS A 158 10.62 56.35 10.21
N GLU A 159 10.02 56.25 11.40
CA GLU A 159 10.72 56.05 12.66
C GLU A 159 11.45 54.67 12.66
N ALA A 160 10.82 53.61 12.14
CA ALA A 160 11.43 52.28 12.02
C ALA A 160 12.66 52.30 11.12
N LEU A 161 12.59 52.95 9.95
CA LEU A 161 13.72 53.09 9.02
C LEU A 161 14.91 53.86 9.58
N THR A 162 14.65 54.79 10.50
CA THR A 162 15.71 55.56 11.18
C THR A 162 16.32 54.79 12.36
N SER A 163 15.79 53.64 12.73
CA SER A 163 16.31 52.75 13.77
C SER A 163 17.53 51.96 13.32
N PHE A 164 18.23 51.32 14.27
CA PHE A 164 19.41 50.47 13.98
C PHE A 164 19.09 49.29 13.05
N THR A 165 17.85 48.78 13.05
CA THR A 165 17.37 47.69 12.24
C THR A 165 16.68 48.16 10.95
N GLY A 166 16.67 49.45 10.65
CA GLY A 166 15.91 50.04 9.55
C GLY A 166 16.30 49.52 8.14
N SER A 167 17.55 49.19 7.96
CA SER A 167 18.02 48.64 6.67
C SER A 167 17.42 47.23 6.38
N MET A 168 17.12 46.46 7.41
CA MET A 168 16.51 45.13 7.24
C MET A 168 15.01 45.20 6.93
N MET A 169 14.34 46.28 7.35
CA MET A 169 12.91 46.48 7.15
C MET A 169 12.59 47.30 5.89
N ALA A 170 13.57 47.87 5.25
CA ALA A 170 13.38 48.79 4.13
C ALA A 170 12.64 48.14 2.94
N GLY A 171 12.96 46.90 2.62
CA GLY A 171 12.32 46.14 1.52
C GLY A 171 10.82 45.91 1.79
N ASP A 172 10.47 45.47 2.98
CA ASP A 172 9.08 45.22 3.36
C ASP A 172 8.24 46.52 3.37
N ILE A 173 8.81 47.59 3.90
CA ILE A 173 8.15 48.90 3.96
C ILE A 173 7.91 49.50 2.55
N THR A 174 8.80 49.27 1.58
CA THR A 174 8.60 49.75 0.20
C THR A 174 7.51 49.02 -0.53
N HIS A 175 7.36 47.72 -0.27
CA HIS A 175 6.35 46.90 -0.94
C HIS A 175 4.98 46.88 -0.23
N ASP A 176 4.94 47.15 1.10
CA ASP A 176 3.70 47.20 1.88
C ASP A 176 3.74 48.28 2.96
N PRO A 177 3.79 49.59 2.57
CA PRO A 177 3.88 50.70 3.52
C PRO A 177 2.68 50.85 4.44
N LEU A 178 1.60 50.19 4.13
CA LEU A 178 0.36 50.22 4.90
C LEU A 178 0.09 48.93 5.66
N HIS A 179 1.02 47.97 5.65
CA HIS A 179 0.89 46.65 6.28
C HIS A 179 -0.43 45.93 5.94
N LEU A 180 -0.91 46.15 4.72
CA LEU A 180 -2.13 45.53 4.24
C LEU A 180 -1.92 44.03 3.94
N PHE A 181 -0.72 43.69 3.49
CA PHE A 181 -0.35 42.33 3.09
C PHE A 181 0.27 41.51 4.24
N ALA A 182 0.28 42.08 5.48
CA ALA A 182 0.82 41.42 6.65
C ALA A 182 0.34 39.98 6.91
N PRO A 183 -0.91 39.56 6.59
CA PRO A 183 -1.29 38.14 6.70
C PRO A 183 -0.49 37.21 5.82
N VAL A 184 -0.10 37.67 4.63
CA VAL A 184 0.70 36.89 3.69
C VAL A 184 2.17 36.87 4.13
N THR A 185 2.71 38.04 4.50
CA THR A 185 4.11 38.16 4.91
C THR A 185 4.38 37.58 6.30
N SER A 186 3.40 37.61 7.21
CA SER A 186 3.54 36.95 8.53
C SER A 186 3.53 35.42 8.38
N GLN A 187 2.77 34.85 7.44
CA GLN A 187 2.84 33.42 7.15
C GLN A 187 4.25 33.03 6.69
N THR A 188 4.93 33.90 5.95
CA THR A 188 6.33 33.68 5.54
C THR A 188 7.28 33.81 6.73
N ALA A 189 7.04 34.78 7.61
CA ALA A 189 7.82 34.97 8.85
C ALA A 189 7.57 33.82 9.85
N ASP A 190 6.32 33.38 10.00
CA ASP A 190 5.97 32.22 10.83
C ASP A 190 6.61 30.91 10.30
N LEU A 191 6.85 30.80 9.01
CA LEU A 191 7.63 29.71 8.42
C LEU A 191 9.11 29.80 8.80
N LEU A 192 9.65 31.01 8.89
CA LEU A 192 11.01 31.22 9.35
C LEU A 192 11.09 31.04 10.90
N ASP A 193 10.02 31.32 11.63
CA ASP A 193 9.96 31.20 13.10
C ASP A 193 9.51 29.78 13.53
N GLN A 194 8.72 29.04 12.76
CA GLN A 194 8.54 27.59 12.91
C GLN A 194 9.86 26.81 12.69
N SER A 195 10.86 27.45 12.11
CA SER A 195 12.24 27.02 12.15
C SER A 195 12.90 27.18 13.54
N SER A 196 12.14 27.41 14.62
CA SER A 196 12.66 27.45 16.00
C SER A 196 13.38 26.15 16.43
N GLN A 197 13.17 25.06 15.67
CA GLN A 197 13.95 23.83 15.79
C GLN A 197 15.27 23.86 15.01
N PHE A 198 15.49 24.88 14.16
CA PHE A 198 16.67 25.03 13.31
C PHE A 198 17.33 26.39 13.52
N THR A 199 18.62 26.40 13.33
CA THR A 199 19.46 27.60 13.43
C THR A 199 20.40 27.62 12.23
N LEU A 200 20.55 28.78 11.60
CA LEU A 200 21.53 29.00 10.55
C LEU A 200 22.91 29.27 11.17
N TYR A 201 23.89 28.49 10.74
CA TYR A 201 25.30 28.71 11.07
C TYR A 201 26.09 28.76 9.76
N ASP A 202 26.66 29.90 9.46
CA ASP A 202 27.40 30.16 8.20
C ASP A 202 26.63 29.79 6.92
N GLY A 203 25.30 30.03 6.96
CA GLY A 203 24.39 29.65 5.85
C GLY A 203 23.90 28.22 5.85
N TYR A 204 24.45 27.32 6.68
CA TYR A 204 24.02 25.94 6.81
C TYR A 204 22.88 25.80 7.81
N LEU A 205 21.96 24.87 7.53
CA LEU A 205 20.81 24.61 8.36
C LEU A 205 21.13 23.56 9.43
N PHE A 206 21.26 24.00 10.67
CA PHE A 206 21.49 23.15 11.84
C PHE A 206 20.22 22.99 12.68
N THR A 207 20.12 21.90 13.42
CA THR A 207 19.17 21.80 14.54
C THR A 207 19.53 22.78 15.65
N SER A 208 18.56 23.25 16.44
CA SER A 208 18.78 24.27 17.50
C SER A 208 19.79 23.81 18.56
N ASP A 209 20.01 22.52 18.73
CA ASP A 209 21.03 21.91 19.59
C ASP A 209 22.41 21.82 18.93
N MET A 210 22.54 22.26 17.66
CA MET A 210 23.78 22.21 16.86
C MET A 210 24.37 20.79 16.69
N GLN A 211 23.57 19.76 16.93
CA GLN A 211 24.04 18.35 16.84
C GLN A 211 23.86 17.75 15.45
N ARG A 212 22.96 18.30 14.66
CA ARG A 212 22.63 17.82 13.32
C ARG A 212 22.62 18.97 12.33
N ALA A 213 22.96 18.67 11.08
CA ALA A 213 22.79 19.57 9.95
C ALA A 213 22.04 18.85 8.83
N ILE A 214 21.32 19.62 8.03
CA ILE A 214 20.44 19.10 6.99
C ILE A 214 20.87 19.62 5.63
N VAL A 215 20.93 18.70 4.67
CA VAL A 215 21.12 18.98 3.24
C VAL A 215 19.93 18.36 2.50
N THR A 216 19.27 19.15 1.67
CA THR A 216 18.15 18.66 0.85
C THR A 216 18.58 18.53 -0.60
N LEU A 217 18.09 17.46 -1.25
CA LEU A 217 18.37 17.15 -2.66
C LEU A 217 17.06 16.75 -3.32
N ASP A 218 16.80 17.25 -4.51
CA ASP A 218 15.62 16.85 -5.27
C ASP A 218 15.96 15.65 -6.17
N SER A 219 15.11 14.61 -6.12
CA SER A 219 15.16 13.51 -7.07
C SER A 219 14.42 13.91 -8.35
N PRO A 220 15.02 13.81 -9.55
CA PRO A 220 14.29 14.02 -10.81
C PRO A 220 13.28 12.91 -11.10
N PHE A 221 13.30 11.83 -10.30
CA PHE A 221 12.42 10.68 -10.44
C PHE A 221 11.36 10.78 -9.37
N GLY A 222 10.07 10.67 -9.70
CA GLY A 222 9.02 10.60 -8.69
C GLY A 222 9.28 9.46 -7.70
N SER A 223 8.71 9.54 -6.50
CA SER A 223 8.86 8.51 -5.44
C SER A 223 8.47 7.10 -5.90
N GLY A 224 7.64 6.96 -6.94
CA GLY A 224 7.26 5.68 -7.54
C GLY A 224 8.35 5.02 -8.44
N GLU A 225 9.39 5.75 -8.86
CA GLU A 225 10.46 5.20 -9.71
C GLU A 225 11.59 4.57 -8.87
N THR A 226 11.30 3.47 -8.22
CA THR A 226 12.18 2.83 -7.23
C THR A 226 13.54 2.40 -7.78
N GLU A 227 13.64 1.99 -9.06
CA GLU A 227 14.91 1.57 -9.66
C GLU A 227 15.88 2.75 -9.83
N ASN A 228 15.38 3.88 -10.33
CA ASN A 228 16.19 5.08 -10.52
C ASN A 228 16.55 5.71 -9.17
N ASN A 229 15.61 5.76 -8.24
CA ASN A 229 15.85 6.19 -6.86
C ASN A 229 16.83 5.28 -6.10
N ALA A 230 16.85 3.98 -6.41
CA ALA A 230 17.85 3.07 -5.84
C ALA A 230 19.27 3.40 -6.34
N ARG A 231 19.43 3.75 -7.63
CA ARG A 231 20.70 4.21 -8.19
C ARG A 231 21.14 5.53 -7.58
N LEU A 232 20.20 6.46 -7.38
CA LEU A 232 20.44 7.72 -6.67
C LEU A 232 20.94 7.45 -5.24
N LEU A 233 20.25 6.61 -4.47
CA LEU A 233 20.65 6.26 -3.11
C LEU A 233 22.00 5.56 -3.04
N ASP A 234 22.33 4.69 -4.00
CA ASP A 234 23.63 4.05 -4.09
C ASP A 234 24.74 5.08 -4.39
N LEU A 235 24.47 6.08 -5.24
CA LEU A 235 25.37 7.22 -5.50
C LEU A 235 25.62 8.04 -4.23
N LEU A 236 24.54 8.43 -3.53
CA LEU A 236 24.60 9.19 -2.27
C LEU A 236 25.39 8.45 -1.19
N THR A 237 25.14 7.15 -1.04
CA THR A 237 25.86 6.29 -0.09
C THR A 237 27.34 6.19 -0.45
N ALA A 238 27.67 6.01 -1.73
CA ALA A 238 29.05 5.95 -2.20
C ALA A 238 29.80 7.29 -2.04
N ALA A 239 29.11 8.42 -2.22
CA ALA A 239 29.65 9.75 -1.95
C ALA A 239 29.92 9.93 -0.45
N ALA A 240 28.99 9.56 0.41
CA ALA A 240 29.15 9.61 1.86
C ALA A 240 30.29 8.72 2.36
N ASP A 241 30.40 7.49 1.86
CA ASP A 241 31.47 6.57 2.24
C ASP A 241 32.84 7.09 1.86
N SER A 242 32.98 7.73 0.72
CA SER A 242 34.26 8.23 0.25
C SER A 242 34.66 9.59 0.86
N SER A 243 33.69 10.46 1.17
CA SER A 243 33.95 11.81 1.69
C SER A 243 34.00 11.87 3.21
N ILE A 244 33.17 11.09 3.91
CA ILE A 244 32.96 11.17 5.36
C ILE A 244 33.53 9.95 6.05
N ASN A 245 33.15 8.73 5.63
CA ASN A 245 33.50 7.49 6.33
C ASN A 245 34.96 7.04 6.05
N ALA A 246 35.58 7.50 4.97
CA ALA A 246 36.98 7.18 4.67
C ALA A 246 37.96 7.87 5.63
N GLN A 247 37.55 8.94 6.34
CA GLN A 247 38.35 9.62 7.34
C GLN A 247 38.19 8.95 8.71
N GLN A 248 39.24 8.44 9.29
CA GLN A 248 39.22 7.84 10.64
C GLN A 248 39.99 8.71 11.63
N PRO A 249 39.39 8.99 12.84
CA PRO A 249 38.01 8.67 13.24
C PRO A 249 37.01 9.66 12.64
N SER A 250 36.01 9.19 11.93
CA SER A 250 34.92 10.04 11.44
C SER A 250 34.09 10.55 12.61
N LEU A 251 34.10 11.87 12.84
CA LEU A 251 33.31 12.53 13.89
C LEU A 251 31.84 12.71 13.48
N VAL A 252 31.58 12.71 12.17
CA VAL A 252 30.26 12.93 11.58
C VAL A 252 29.76 11.63 10.93
N ALA A 253 28.50 11.35 11.09
CA ALA A 253 27.77 10.32 10.35
C ALA A 253 26.74 11.01 9.47
N VAL A 254 26.44 10.45 8.31
CA VAL A 254 25.35 10.87 7.43
C VAL A 254 24.40 9.72 7.19
N HIS A 255 23.13 10.00 7.19
CA HIS A 255 22.09 9.08 6.76
C HIS A 255 21.06 9.83 5.91
N PHE A 256 20.31 9.06 5.11
CA PHE A 256 19.38 9.61 4.14
C PHE A 256 17.95 9.25 4.51
N THR A 257 17.03 10.21 4.39
CA THR A 257 15.59 10.04 4.60
C THR A 257 14.81 10.79 3.52
N GLY A 258 13.50 10.69 3.53
CA GLY A 258 12.63 11.30 2.52
C GLY A 258 11.91 10.26 1.66
N GLY A 259 10.92 10.70 0.88
CA GLY A 259 10.04 9.82 0.11
C GLY A 259 10.77 8.80 -0.78
N PRO A 260 11.72 9.23 -1.64
CA PRO A 260 12.48 8.32 -2.49
C PRO A 260 13.27 7.26 -1.71
N VAL A 261 13.84 7.64 -0.56
CA VAL A 261 14.63 6.73 0.29
C VAL A 261 13.73 5.69 0.96
N ILE A 262 12.56 6.14 1.48
CA ILE A 262 11.56 5.26 2.08
C ILE A 262 11.00 4.29 1.03
N ALA A 263 10.70 4.76 -0.17
CA ALA A 263 10.22 3.92 -1.27
C ALA A 263 11.24 2.84 -1.65
N VAL A 264 12.51 3.20 -1.81
CA VAL A 264 13.60 2.23 -2.05
C VAL A 264 13.75 1.26 -0.88
N GLY A 265 13.68 1.75 0.36
CA GLY A 265 13.71 0.93 1.57
C GLY A 265 12.59 -0.11 1.60
N ASN A 266 11.35 0.33 1.32
CA ASN A 266 10.17 -0.55 1.20
C ASN A 266 10.40 -1.64 0.15
N ALA A 267 10.78 -1.26 -1.06
CA ALA A 267 11.00 -2.17 -2.16
C ALA A 267 12.08 -3.22 -1.86
N ARG A 268 13.23 -2.79 -1.34
CA ARG A 268 14.32 -3.69 -0.91
C ARG A 268 13.86 -4.62 0.21
N GLN A 269 13.10 -4.11 1.18
CA GLN A 269 12.61 -4.91 2.29
C GLN A 269 11.54 -5.91 1.85
N ILE A 270 10.56 -5.50 1.03
CA ILE A 270 9.56 -6.41 0.44
C ILE A 270 10.24 -7.54 -0.34
N LYS A 271 11.22 -7.21 -1.18
CA LYS A 271 11.98 -8.20 -1.95
C LYS A 271 12.74 -9.18 -1.04
N SER A 272 13.41 -8.68 -0.03
CA SER A 272 14.14 -9.50 0.95
C SER A 272 13.20 -10.41 1.74
N ASP A 273 12.13 -9.85 2.29
CA ASP A 273 11.13 -10.57 3.08
C ASP A 273 10.39 -11.62 2.24
N SER A 274 10.03 -11.26 1.00
CA SER A 274 9.38 -12.19 0.08
C SER A 274 10.28 -13.37 -0.26
N LEU A 275 11.56 -13.13 -0.58
CA LEU A 275 12.53 -14.19 -0.85
C LEU A 275 12.75 -15.08 0.37
N LEU A 276 12.88 -14.51 1.57
CA LEU A 276 13.04 -15.24 2.81
C LEU A 276 11.80 -16.09 3.12
N SER A 277 10.62 -15.48 3.05
CA SER A 277 9.34 -16.13 3.35
C SER A 277 9.05 -17.26 2.37
N ILE A 278 9.25 -17.02 1.05
CA ILE A 278 9.09 -18.05 0.03
C ILE A 278 10.06 -19.21 0.28
N SER A 279 11.33 -18.92 0.62
CA SER A 279 12.34 -19.94 0.88
C SER A 279 11.95 -20.81 2.09
N ILE A 280 11.52 -20.18 3.20
CA ILE A 280 11.04 -20.87 4.39
C ILE A 280 9.81 -21.72 4.06
N ALA A 281 8.82 -21.12 3.39
CA ALA A 281 7.60 -21.82 2.98
C ALA A 281 7.90 -23.05 2.12
N VAL A 282 8.72 -22.89 1.08
CA VAL A 282 9.08 -23.99 0.16
C VAL A 282 9.79 -25.11 0.93
N VAL A 283 10.76 -24.80 1.78
CA VAL A 283 11.47 -25.82 2.55
C VAL A 283 10.53 -26.56 3.48
N LEU A 284 9.69 -25.85 4.24
CA LEU A 284 8.77 -26.47 5.20
C LEU A 284 7.67 -27.28 4.48
N ILE A 285 7.14 -26.77 3.36
CA ILE A 285 6.15 -27.48 2.54
C ILE A 285 6.78 -28.75 1.95
N LEU A 286 7.99 -28.68 1.40
CA LEU A 286 8.68 -29.87 0.86
C LEU A 286 8.97 -30.89 1.96
N LEU A 287 9.37 -30.47 3.15
CA LEU A 287 9.53 -31.36 4.30
C LEU A 287 8.21 -32.02 4.69
N LEU A 288 7.13 -31.26 4.81
CA LEU A 288 5.80 -31.80 5.13
C LEU A 288 5.32 -32.80 4.05
N LEU A 289 5.50 -32.48 2.78
CA LEU A 289 5.18 -33.37 1.66
C LEU A 289 6.09 -34.62 1.66
N TRP A 290 7.38 -34.47 2.01
CA TRP A 290 8.29 -35.60 2.13
C TRP A 290 7.83 -36.58 3.22
N PHE A 291 7.45 -36.09 4.38
CA PHE A 291 6.92 -36.93 5.46
C PHE A 291 5.56 -37.56 5.10
N SER A 292 4.72 -36.86 4.35
CA SER A 292 3.39 -37.33 3.96
C SER A 292 3.41 -38.28 2.77
N ILE A 293 4.07 -37.92 1.67
CA ILE A 293 4.01 -38.64 0.38
C ILE A 293 5.17 -39.62 0.20
N ARG A 294 6.36 -39.32 0.77
CA ARG A 294 7.58 -40.13 0.69
C ARG A 294 8.01 -40.55 -0.73
N ASN A 295 7.66 -39.76 -1.73
CA ASN A 295 8.03 -40.00 -3.11
C ASN A 295 8.46 -38.70 -3.78
N LEU A 296 9.76 -38.54 -3.99
CA LEU A 296 10.37 -37.35 -4.55
C LEU A 296 9.78 -36.98 -5.91
N ARG A 297 9.52 -37.98 -6.77
CA ARG A 297 8.93 -37.73 -8.08
C ARG A 297 7.54 -37.05 -7.99
N ASN A 298 6.68 -37.52 -7.10
CA ASN A 298 5.36 -36.94 -6.92
C ASN A 298 5.44 -35.55 -6.28
N ILE A 299 6.40 -35.31 -5.38
CA ILE A 299 6.66 -34.00 -4.78
C ILE A 299 7.12 -33.01 -5.85
N LEU A 300 8.08 -33.42 -6.70
CA LEU A 300 8.55 -32.59 -7.82
C LEU A 300 7.44 -32.28 -8.81
N LEU A 301 6.51 -33.23 -9.05
CA LEU A 301 5.36 -32.99 -9.91
C LEU A 301 4.36 -32.01 -9.31
N ILE A 302 4.19 -31.98 -7.99
CA ILE A 302 3.41 -30.93 -7.31
C ILE A 302 4.07 -29.56 -7.54
N ALA A 303 5.37 -29.46 -7.28
CA ALA A 303 6.12 -28.21 -7.48
C ALA A 303 6.06 -27.75 -8.96
N LEU A 304 6.21 -28.68 -9.91
CA LEU A 304 6.09 -28.41 -11.34
C LEU A 304 4.69 -27.90 -11.72
N SER A 305 3.63 -28.47 -11.13
CA SER A 305 2.24 -28.04 -11.38
C SER A 305 2.02 -26.59 -10.97
N ILE A 306 2.60 -26.20 -9.83
CA ILE A 306 2.51 -24.82 -9.30
C ILE A 306 3.35 -23.87 -10.17
N GLY A 307 4.60 -24.25 -10.47
CA GLY A 307 5.49 -23.45 -11.32
C GLY A 307 4.88 -23.22 -12.71
N TRP A 308 4.22 -24.22 -13.27
CA TRP A 308 3.51 -24.06 -14.54
C TRP A 308 2.28 -23.15 -14.41
N GLY A 309 1.54 -23.25 -13.30
CA GLY A 309 0.44 -22.33 -12.97
C GLY A 309 0.95 -20.89 -12.85
N TRP A 310 2.12 -20.69 -12.28
CA TRP A 310 2.75 -19.38 -12.15
C TRP A 310 3.15 -18.79 -13.50
N LEU A 311 3.83 -19.57 -14.36
CA LEU A 311 4.12 -19.17 -15.73
C LEU A 311 2.84 -18.82 -16.50
N PHE A 312 1.78 -19.62 -16.32
CA PHE A 312 0.49 -19.33 -16.94
C PHE A 312 -0.10 -18.00 -16.46
N ALA A 313 0.01 -17.70 -15.16
CA ALA A 313 -0.50 -16.45 -14.59
C ALA A 313 0.24 -15.23 -15.13
N LEU A 314 1.56 -15.25 -15.15
CA LEU A 314 2.38 -14.18 -15.70
C LEU A 314 2.09 -13.99 -17.20
N ALA A 315 2.09 -15.07 -17.98
CA ALA A 315 1.78 -15.02 -19.41
C ALA A 315 0.38 -14.47 -19.70
N ALA A 316 -0.63 -14.88 -18.94
CA ALA A 316 -1.98 -14.37 -19.10
C ALA A 316 -2.07 -12.89 -18.68
N LEU A 317 -1.38 -12.50 -17.62
CA LEU A 317 -1.34 -11.13 -17.13
C LEU A 317 -0.62 -10.20 -18.13
N SER A 318 0.48 -10.67 -18.78
CA SER A 318 1.18 -9.93 -19.82
C SER A 318 0.33 -9.61 -21.06
N LEU A 319 -0.77 -10.33 -21.26
CA LEU A 319 -1.75 -10.06 -22.33
C LEU A 319 -2.76 -8.97 -21.93
N VAL A 320 -2.93 -8.72 -20.63
CA VAL A 320 -3.87 -7.73 -20.08
C VAL A 320 -3.13 -6.42 -19.79
N HIS A 321 -1.99 -6.51 -19.09
CA HIS A 321 -1.16 -5.37 -18.69
C HIS A 321 0.32 -5.67 -18.98
N ARG A 322 1.11 -4.63 -19.23
CA ARG A 322 2.57 -4.77 -19.42
C ARG A 322 3.35 -4.57 -18.13
N GLU A 323 2.78 -3.87 -17.19
CA GLU A 323 3.39 -3.54 -15.90
C GLU A 323 2.61 -4.20 -14.77
N VAL A 324 3.32 -4.78 -13.82
CA VAL A 324 2.74 -5.45 -12.65
C VAL A 324 3.49 -5.04 -11.40
N SER A 325 2.75 -4.76 -10.33
CA SER A 325 3.33 -4.43 -9.04
C SER A 325 4.12 -5.60 -8.45
N LEU A 326 5.36 -5.33 -8.02
CA LEU A 326 6.22 -6.35 -7.38
C LEU A 326 5.62 -6.86 -6.06
N ILE A 327 4.85 -6.02 -5.37
CA ILE A 327 4.17 -6.38 -4.11
C ILE A 327 3.13 -7.48 -4.36
N VAL A 328 2.44 -7.44 -5.51
CA VAL A 328 1.49 -8.50 -5.92
C VAL A 328 2.19 -9.86 -6.00
N ILE A 329 3.43 -9.88 -6.50
CA ILE A 329 4.23 -11.10 -6.55
C ILE A 329 4.63 -11.57 -5.15
N GLY A 330 4.98 -10.67 -4.26
CA GLY A 330 5.26 -10.97 -2.85
C GLY A 330 4.07 -11.63 -2.15
N ILE A 331 2.88 -11.03 -2.28
CA ILE A 331 1.63 -11.56 -1.72
C ILE A 331 1.22 -12.87 -2.39
N SER A 332 1.58 -13.07 -3.65
CA SER A 332 1.23 -14.29 -4.40
C SER A 332 1.84 -15.57 -3.80
N SER A 333 2.85 -15.47 -2.93
CA SER A 333 3.38 -16.61 -2.17
C SER A 333 2.29 -17.31 -1.35
N VAL A 334 1.32 -16.55 -0.84
CA VAL A 334 0.14 -17.08 -0.14
C VAL A 334 -0.74 -17.91 -1.09
N ILE A 335 -0.90 -17.42 -2.33
CA ILE A 335 -1.76 -18.07 -3.33
C ILE A 335 -1.14 -19.38 -3.82
N VAL A 336 0.18 -19.48 -3.84
CA VAL A 336 0.90 -20.74 -4.07
C VAL A 336 0.45 -21.82 -3.08
N GLY A 337 0.25 -21.47 -1.81
CA GLY A 337 -0.31 -22.38 -0.81
C GLY A 337 -1.70 -22.93 -1.19
N ILE A 338 -2.55 -22.09 -1.81
CA ILE A 338 -3.86 -22.51 -2.34
C ILE A 338 -3.69 -23.45 -3.54
N ALA A 339 -2.83 -23.08 -4.47
CA ALA A 339 -2.60 -23.83 -5.70
C ALA A 339 -2.09 -25.26 -5.47
N VAL A 340 -1.31 -25.49 -4.39
CA VAL A 340 -0.83 -26.82 -3.97
C VAL A 340 -1.98 -27.82 -3.79
N ASN A 341 -3.16 -27.36 -3.40
CA ASN A 341 -4.30 -28.23 -3.10
C ASN A 341 -4.70 -29.10 -4.29
N TYR A 342 -4.70 -28.57 -5.51
CA TYR A 342 -5.18 -29.31 -6.68
C TYR A 342 -4.32 -30.55 -7.00
N PRO A 343 -2.99 -30.45 -7.20
CA PRO A 343 -2.15 -31.62 -7.41
C PRO A 343 -2.07 -32.53 -6.17
N LEU A 344 -2.13 -31.95 -4.96
CA LEU A 344 -2.10 -32.71 -3.70
C LEU A 344 -3.32 -33.62 -3.56
N HIS A 345 -4.53 -33.11 -3.82
CA HIS A 345 -5.76 -33.90 -3.76
C HIS A 345 -5.74 -35.04 -4.78
N LEU A 346 -5.25 -34.79 -6.01
CA LEU A 346 -5.10 -35.82 -7.01
C LEU A 346 -4.15 -36.97 -6.56
N ILE A 347 -2.96 -36.58 -6.07
CA ILE A 347 -1.94 -37.56 -5.66
C ILE A 347 -2.37 -38.30 -4.39
N SER A 348 -2.98 -37.60 -3.44
CA SER A 348 -3.50 -38.20 -2.20
C SER A 348 -4.60 -39.22 -2.49
N HIS A 349 -5.51 -38.92 -3.41
CA HIS A 349 -6.59 -39.85 -3.78
C HIS A 349 -6.08 -41.06 -4.58
N LEU A 350 -5.07 -40.85 -5.45
CA LEU A 350 -4.40 -41.94 -6.16
C LEU A 350 -3.72 -42.98 -5.24
N SER A 351 -3.33 -42.56 -4.04
CA SER A 351 -2.77 -43.49 -3.05
C SER A 351 -3.79 -44.47 -2.46
N GLN A 352 -5.09 -44.14 -2.56
CA GLN A 352 -6.19 -44.97 -2.05
C GLN A 352 -6.91 -45.69 -3.17
N THR A 353 -7.05 -45.06 -4.35
CA THR A 353 -7.65 -45.62 -5.55
C THR A 353 -6.59 -45.66 -6.64
N PRO A 354 -5.83 -46.76 -6.77
CA PRO A 354 -4.67 -46.84 -7.66
C PRO A 354 -5.01 -46.85 -9.17
N ASP A 355 -6.27 -46.65 -9.55
CA ASP A 355 -6.69 -46.43 -10.92
C ASP A 355 -6.86 -44.91 -11.21
N VAL A 356 -5.99 -44.37 -12.06
CA VAL A 356 -5.99 -42.94 -12.45
C VAL A 356 -7.33 -42.53 -13.07
N ARG A 357 -7.93 -43.40 -13.90
CA ARG A 357 -9.19 -43.10 -14.57
C ARG A 357 -10.35 -43.00 -13.57
N GLN A 358 -10.40 -43.91 -12.60
CA GLN A 358 -11.38 -43.89 -11.54
C GLN A 358 -11.17 -42.65 -10.65
N THR A 359 -9.94 -42.36 -10.25
CA THR A 359 -9.56 -41.16 -9.48
C THR A 359 -10.03 -39.89 -10.20
N LEU A 360 -9.69 -39.72 -11.50
CA LEU A 360 -10.15 -38.55 -12.26
C LEU A 360 -11.69 -38.45 -12.31
N ARG A 361 -12.38 -39.55 -12.37
CA ARG A 361 -13.86 -39.58 -12.36
C ARG A 361 -14.43 -39.11 -11.03
N GLU A 362 -13.79 -39.46 -9.91
CA GLU A 362 -14.25 -39.18 -8.56
C GLU A 362 -13.92 -37.73 -8.11
N ILE A 363 -12.70 -37.24 -8.44
CA ILE A 363 -12.24 -35.95 -7.90
C ILE A 363 -12.34 -34.76 -8.88
N SER A 364 -12.48 -35.02 -10.21
CA SER A 364 -12.50 -33.87 -11.16
C SER A 364 -13.66 -32.90 -10.90
N LYS A 365 -14.80 -33.39 -10.43
CA LYS A 365 -15.96 -32.53 -10.16
C LYS A 365 -15.71 -31.61 -8.98
N PRO A 366 -15.36 -32.08 -7.76
CA PRO A 366 -15.08 -31.20 -6.63
C PRO A 366 -13.87 -30.27 -6.89
N LEU A 367 -12.81 -30.75 -7.57
CA LEU A 367 -11.66 -29.89 -7.92
C LEU A 367 -12.04 -28.75 -8.85
N VAL A 368 -12.81 -29.01 -9.91
CA VAL A 368 -13.23 -27.95 -10.85
C VAL A 368 -14.20 -26.98 -10.19
N VAL A 369 -15.11 -27.49 -9.37
CA VAL A 369 -16.06 -26.61 -8.64
C VAL A 369 -15.33 -25.72 -7.68
N GLY A 370 -14.46 -26.28 -6.84
CA GLY A 370 -13.65 -25.48 -5.91
C GLY A 370 -12.77 -24.47 -6.64
N ASN A 371 -12.15 -24.86 -7.77
CA ASN A 371 -11.38 -23.89 -8.55
C ASN A 371 -12.23 -22.73 -9.09
N ILE A 372 -13.43 -23.00 -9.61
CA ILE A 372 -14.32 -21.96 -10.14
C ILE A 372 -14.78 -21.02 -9.03
N THR A 373 -15.12 -21.54 -7.86
CA THR A 373 -15.52 -20.70 -6.70
C THR A 373 -14.38 -19.84 -6.22
N THR A 374 -13.17 -20.41 -6.09
CA THR A 374 -11.98 -19.66 -5.67
C THR A 374 -11.57 -18.60 -6.70
N VAL A 375 -11.58 -18.94 -8.00
CA VAL A 375 -11.36 -17.97 -9.08
C VAL A 375 -12.42 -16.88 -9.04
N GLY A 376 -13.70 -17.23 -8.85
CA GLY A 376 -14.80 -16.29 -8.71
C GLY A 376 -14.60 -15.33 -7.54
N ALA A 377 -14.09 -15.81 -6.39
CA ALA A 377 -13.76 -14.97 -5.26
C ALA A 377 -12.63 -13.97 -5.58
N PHE A 378 -11.55 -14.41 -6.24
CA PHE A 378 -10.46 -13.50 -6.63
C PHE A 378 -10.88 -12.50 -7.71
N LEU A 379 -11.76 -12.87 -8.62
CA LEU A 379 -12.28 -11.95 -9.64
C LEU A 379 -13.14 -10.81 -9.03
N THR A 380 -13.60 -10.91 -7.79
CA THR A 380 -14.27 -9.78 -7.10
C THR A 380 -13.33 -8.61 -6.84
N LEU A 381 -12.02 -8.82 -6.90
CA LEU A 381 -11.03 -7.75 -6.76
C LEU A 381 -10.88 -6.91 -8.05
N VAL A 382 -11.30 -7.44 -9.20
CA VAL A 382 -11.08 -6.76 -10.51
C VAL A 382 -11.84 -5.43 -10.65
N PRO A 383 -13.07 -5.26 -10.13
CA PRO A 383 -13.79 -3.99 -10.21
C PRO A 383 -13.29 -2.91 -9.23
N LEU A 384 -12.36 -3.22 -8.31
CA LEU A 384 -11.84 -2.27 -7.33
C LEU A 384 -11.01 -1.17 -8.01
N GLN A 385 -10.92 -0.02 -7.36
CA GLN A 385 -10.14 1.11 -7.85
C GLN A 385 -8.64 0.88 -7.66
N SER A 386 -8.23 0.15 -6.61
CA SER A 386 -6.84 -0.22 -6.36
C SER A 386 -6.26 -1.06 -7.49
N VAL A 387 -5.24 -0.55 -8.17
CA VAL A 387 -4.53 -1.23 -9.27
C VAL A 387 -3.90 -2.53 -8.77
N ALA A 388 -3.23 -2.48 -7.62
CA ALA A 388 -2.56 -3.65 -7.04
C ALA A 388 -3.54 -4.76 -6.66
N LEU A 389 -4.71 -4.43 -6.08
CA LEU A 389 -5.72 -5.44 -5.74
C LEU A 389 -6.35 -6.05 -7.00
N ARG A 390 -6.58 -5.27 -8.04
CA ARG A 390 -7.07 -5.75 -9.34
C ARG A 390 -6.07 -6.72 -9.98
N ASP A 391 -4.79 -6.36 -10.01
CA ASP A 391 -3.73 -7.20 -10.57
C ASP A 391 -3.57 -8.49 -9.77
N LEU A 392 -3.66 -8.41 -8.43
CA LEU A 392 -3.66 -9.58 -7.55
C LEU A 392 -4.84 -10.52 -7.84
N GLY A 393 -6.04 -9.97 -8.05
CA GLY A 393 -7.23 -10.74 -8.41
C GLY A 393 -7.06 -11.49 -9.72
N LEU A 394 -6.55 -10.82 -10.75
CA LEU A 394 -6.26 -11.41 -12.06
C LEU A 394 -5.15 -12.46 -11.98
N PHE A 395 -4.01 -12.11 -11.36
CA PHE A 395 -2.88 -13.02 -11.19
C PHE A 395 -3.28 -14.30 -10.47
N SER A 396 -4.00 -14.16 -9.34
CA SER A 396 -4.48 -15.27 -8.54
C SER A 396 -5.41 -16.18 -9.34
N SER A 397 -6.35 -15.58 -10.05
CA SER A 397 -7.29 -16.30 -10.91
C SER A 397 -6.58 -17.09 -11.98
N PHE A 398 -5.63 -16.48 -12.68
CA PHE A 398 -4.86 -17.16 -13.73
C PHE A 398 -3.95 -18.25 -13.17
N LEU A 399 -3.32 -18.03 -12.01
CA LEU A 399 -2.48 -19.02 -11.34
C LEU A 399 -3.27 -20.28 -11.00
N LEU A 400 -4.47 -20.12 -10.44
CA LEU A 400 -5.33 -21.24 -10.07
C LEU A 400 -5.86 -21.97 -11.30
N VAL A 401 -6.27 -21.24 -12.35
CA VAL A 401 -6.69 -21.83 -13.62
C VAL A 401 -5.53 -22.58 -14.28
N GLY A 402 -4.34 -22.00 -14.33
CA GLY A 402 -3.15 -22.66 -14.86
C GLY A 402 -2.83 -23.94 -14.10
N THR A 403 -2.80 -23.88 -12.77
CA THR A 403 -2.48 -25.05 -11.94
C THR A 403 -3.47 -26.18 -12.10
N ILE A 404 -4.79 -25.90 -12.14
CA ILE A 404 -5.78 -26.96 -12.34
C ILE A 404 -5.74 -27.55 -13.76
N LEU A 405 -5.46 -26.72 -14.77
CA LEU A 405 -5.27 -27.21 -16.14
C LEU A 405 -4.10 -28.21 -16.20
N PHE A 406 -2.95 -27.84 -15.64
CA PHE A 406 -1.82 -28.76 -15.57
C PHE A 406 -2.17 -30.03 -14.80
N THR A 407 -2.82 -29.88 -13.65
CA THR A 407 -3.21 -30.99 -12.76
C THR A 407 -4.16 -31.97 -13.42
N LEU A 408 -5.09 -31.53 -14.27
CA LEU A 408 -6.07 -32.43 -14.90
C LEU A 408 -5.62 -32.96 -16.28
N LEU A 409 -4.81 -32.17 -17.01
CA LEU A 409 -4.43 -32.53 -18.39
C LEU A 409 -3.11 -33.31 -18.48
N TRP A 410 -2.08 -32.89 -17.74
CA TRP A 410 -0.73 -33.46 -17.86
C TRP A 410 -0.28 -34.25 -16.64
N LEU A 411 -0.53 -33.79 -15.42
CA LEU A 411 -0.08 -34.47 -14.19
C LEU A 411 -0.47 -35.97 -14.12
N PRO A 412 -1.70 -36.42 -14.51
CA PRO A 412 -2.11 -37.82 -14.41
C PRO A 412 -1.24 -38.78 -15.21
N HIS A 413 -0.53 -38.28 -16.25
CA HIS A 413 0.34 -39.09 -17.10
C HIS A 413 1.74 -39.33 -16.49
N PHE A 414 2.14 -38.48 -15.55
CA PHE A 414 3.48 -38.51 -14.97
C PHE A 414 3.51 -39.03 -13.53
N VAL A 415 2.37 -39.09 -12.84
CA VAL A 415 2.29 -39.51 -11.43
C VAL A 415 2.70 -40.98 -11.26
N LYS A 416 3.49 -41.28 -10.23
CA LYS A 416 3.79 -42.63 -9.80
C LYS A 416 2.73 -43.07 -8.79
N ILE A 417 2.03 -44.16 -9.11
CA ILE A 417 1.07 -44.78 -8.20
C ILE A 417 1.81 -45.42 -7.05
N LEU A 418 1.47 -45.03 -5.83
CA LEU A 418 2.08 -45.50 -4.59
C LEU A 418 1.28 -46.69 -4.05
N PRO A 419 1.94 -47.77 -3.58
CA PRO A 419 1.22 -48.84 -2.93
C PRO A 419 0.63 -48.35 -1.60
N GLN A 420 -0.55 -48.86 -1.27
CA GLN A 420 -1.39 -48.47 -0.11
C GLN A 420 -0.68 -48.48 1.28
N ARG A 421 0.47 -49.19 1.38
CA ARG A 421 1.31 -49.28 2.60
C ARG A 421 2.23 -48.08 2.84
N SER A 422 2.38 -47.14 1.90
CA SER A 422 3.36 -46.05 1.97
C SER A 422 2.91 -44.85 2.80
N LEU A 423 1.63 -44.74 3.08
CA LEU A 423 1.12 -43.66 3.91
C LEU A 423 1.04 -44.15 5.36
N LYS A 424 2.07 -43.87 6.17
CA LYS A 424 1.88 -43.97 7.61
C LYS A 424 0.80 -42.96 8.03
N PRO A 425 -0.12 -43.37 8.94
CA PRO A 425 -1.01 -42.37 9.52
C PRO A 425 -0.14 -41.26 10.13
N LEU A 426 -0.50 -40.00 9.87
CA LEU A 426 0.04 -38.88 10.68
C LEU A 426 -0.06 -39.30 12.17
N PRO A 427 0.93 -38.95 13.00
CA PRO A 427 0.93 -39.30 14.41
C PRO A 427 -0.47 -39.07 14.98
N SER A 428 -0.93 -40.03 15.78
CA SER A 428 -2.28 -40.05 16.40
C SER A 428 -2.60 -38.84 17.29
N LEU A 429 -1.70 -37.86 17.35
CA LEU A 429 -1.91 -36.56 18.01
C LEU A 429 -3.12 -35.77 17.49
N ILE A 430 -3.59 -36.10 16.27
CA ILE A 430 -4.81 -35.52 15.71
C ILE A 430 -5.81 -36.63 15.39
N SER A 431 -6.11 -37.49 16.37
CA SER A 431 -7.32 -38.28 16.33
C SER A 431 -8.50 -37.34 16.61
N LEU A 432 -8.96 -36.65 15.55
CA LEU A 432 -10.24 -35.93 15.63
C LEU A 432 -11.29 -36.91 16.15
N PRO A 433 -12.02 -36.59 17.22
CA PRO A 433 -12.99 -37.48 17.83
C PRO A 433 -13.91 -38.03 16.75
N SER A 434 -14.13 -39.35 16.81
CA SER A 434 -15.06 -39.99 15.89
C SER A 434 -16.38 -39.23 16.00
N LEU A 435 -16.96 -38.87 14.86
CA LEU A 435 -18.21 -38.08 14.77
C LEU A 435 -19.38 -38.61 15.61
N LYS A 436 -19.21 -39.79 16.21
CA LYS A 436 -20.22 -40.39 17.14
C LYS A 436 -20.30 -39.67 18.49
N SER A 437 -19.31 -38.90 18.89
CA SER A 437 -19.19 -38.31 20.24
C SER A 437 -19.09 -36.79 20.31
N LEU A 438 -19.44 -36.04 19.26
CA LEU A 438 -19.53 -34.59 19.36
C LEU A 438 -20.67 -34.26 20.37
N SER A 439 -20.25 -33.90 21.59
CA SER A 439 -21.14 -33.56 22.69
C SER A 439 -22.04 -32.36 22.34
N PRO A 440 -23.31 -32.34 22.70
CA PRO A 440 -24.17 -31.16 22.58
C PRO A 440 -23.54 -29.91 23.19
N TRP A 441 -22.69 -30.08 24.21
CA TRP A 441 -21.94 -29.00 24.86
C TRP A 441 -20.98 -28.26 23.88
N LEU A 442 -20.32 -28.98 22.96
CA LEU A 442 -19.43 -28.35 21.96
C LEU A 442 -20.22 -27.47 21.00
N LEU A 443 -21.43 -27.91 20.61
CA LEU A 443 -22.32 -27.10 19.76
C LEU A 443 -22.79 -25.84 20.48
N SER A 444 -23.16 -25.97 21.77
CA SER A 444 -23.56 -24.82 22.57
C SER A 444 -22.40 -23.84 22.76
N LEU A 445 -21.16 -24.34 22.90
CA LEU A 445 -19.96 -23.52 22.99
C LEU A 445 -19.72 -22.75 21.69
N VAL A 446 -19.79 -23.44 20.52
CA VAL A 446 -19.63 -22.79 19.22
C VAL A 446 -20.69 -21.74 18.99
N ALA A 447 -21.97 -22.04 19.35
CA ALA A 447 -23.06 -21.07 19.23
C ALA A 447 -22.83 -19.85 20.15
N LEU A 448 -22.42 -20.07 21.40
CA LEU A 448 -22.09 -19.00 22.33
C LEU A 448 -20.95 -18.12 21.82
N LEU A 449 -19.83 -18.73 21.37
CA LEU A 449 -18.72 -18.00 20.81
C LEU A 449 -19.10 -17.23 19.54
N THR A 450 -19.99 -17.80 18.72
CA THR A 450 -20.49 -17.09 17.52
C THR A 450 -21.28 -15.83 17.89
N VAL A 451 -22.09 -15.89 18.96
CA VAL A 451 -22.81 -14.70 19.45
C VAL A 451 -21.84 -13.66 20.01
N ILE A 452 -20.84 -14.10 20.77
CA ILE A 452 -19.81 -13.22 21.36
C ILE A 452 -19.02 -12.54 20.22
N PHE A 453 -18.48 -13.30 19.29
CA PHE A 453 -17.70 -12.74 18.18
C PHE A 453 -18.57 -11.90 17.23
N GLY A 454 -19.85 -12.26 17.05
CA GLY A 454 -20.81 -11.44 16.34
C GLY A 454 -21.04 -10.08 16.98
N PHE A 455 -21.05 -10.00 18.31
CA PHE A 455 -21.14 -8.73 19.03
C PHE A 455 -19.87 -7.88 18.83
N PHE A 456 -18.69 -8.50 18.93
CA PHE A 456 -17.42 -7.81 18.72
C PHE A 456 -17.21 -7.37 17.27
N SER A 457 -17.71 -8.12 16.29
CA SER A 457 -17.59 -7.78 14.87
C SER A 457 -18.19 -6.42 14.49
N LEU A 458 -19.15 -5.92 15.28
CA LEU A 458 -19.74 -4.59 15.10
C LEU A 458 -18.76 -3.42 15.39
N ARG A 459 -17.61 -3.71 15.99
CA ARG A 459 -16.57 -2.74 16.34
C ARG A 459 -15.33 -2.86 15.45
N THR A 460 -15.47 -3.47 14.28
CA THR A 460 -14.37 -3.56 13.31
C THR A 460 -13.91 -2.16 12.92
N SER A 461 -12.59 -1.94 12.95
CA SER A 461 -11.96 -0.66 12.63
C SER A 461 -10.97 -0.83 11.47
N PHE A 462 -10.77 0.27 10.75
CA PHE A 462 -9.88 0.34 9.60
C PHE A 462 -8.74 1.32 9.88
N ASP A 463 -7.55 0.97 9.44
CA ASP A 463 -6.36 1.80 9.47
C ASP A 463 -5.98 2.18 8.05
N ALA A 464 -6.10 3.45 7.73
CA ALA A 464 -5.73 4.02 6.44
C ALA A 464 -4.41 4.81 6.50
N ASP A 465 -3.72 4.82 7.66
CA ASP A 465 -2.44 5.50 7.78
C ASP A 465 -1.35 4.76 7.01
N MET A 466 -0.85 5.41 5.96
CA MET A 466 0.22 4.87 5.12
C MET A 466 1.53 4.65 5.89
N ASN A 467 1.77 5.42 6.96
CA ASN A 467 2.98 5.29 7.76
C ASN A 467 3.03 3.96 8.51
N HIS A 468 1.86 3.42 8.90
CA HIS A 468 1.78 2.10 9.55
C HIS A 468 2.04 0.94 8.58
N ILE A 469 1.91 1.17 7.29
CA ILE A 469 2.11 0.15 6.25
C ILE A 469 3.53 0.19 5.69
N ASN A 470 4.16 1.36 5.68
CA ASN A 470 5.51 1.57 5.18
C ASN A 470 6.57 0.98 6.12
N TYR A 471 7.62 0.41 5.52
CA TYR A 471 8.81 0.01 6.26
C TYR A 471 9.74 1.21 6.43
N MET A 472 10.05 1.56 7.66
CA MET A 472 11.02 2.58 8.02
C MET A 472 12.00 2.02 9.05
N THR A 473 13.26 2.42 8.94
CA THR A 473 14.25 2.12 10.00
C THR A 473 13.94 2.94 11.25
N ALA A 474 14.47 2.53 12.41
CA ALA A 474 14.28 3.28 13.64
C ALA A 474 14.84 4.71 13.55
N GLU A 475 15.90 4.92 12.78
CA GLU A 475 16.48 6.23 12.50
C GLU A 475 15.52 7.08 11.67
N GLN A 476 14.98 6.54 10.57
CA GLN A 476 14.00 7.23 9.73
C GLN A 476 12.71 7.57 10.48
N GLN A 477 12.25 6.70 11.39
CA GLN A 477 11.09 7.00 12.25
C GLN A 477 11.39 8.13 13.22
N ALA A 478 12.59 8.18 13.81
CA ALA A 478 13.02 9.25 14.70
C ALA A 478 13.14 10.59 13.95
N ASP A 479 13.72 10.57 12.76
CA ASP A 479 13.84 11.75 11.90
C ASP A 479 12.45 12.24 11.47
N MET A 480 11.56 11.35 11.06
CA MET A 480 10.21 11.71 10.68
C MET A 480 9.44 12.31 11.83
N ALA A 481 9.58 11.77 13.04
CA ALA A 481 8.97 12.36 14.25
C ALA A 481 9.54 13.73 14.58
N GLN A 482 10.84 13.96 14.36
CA GLN A 482 11.50 15.24 14.61
C GLN A 482 11.21 16.28 13.52
N PHE A 483 11.17 15.83 12.24
CA PHE A 483 10.97 16.70 11.08
C PHE A 483 9.51 16.80 10.63
N SER A 484 8.60 15.97 11.18
CA SER A 484 7.16 16.05 10.88
C SER A 484 6.54 17.41 11.27
N GLY A 485 7.20 18.15 12.17
CA GLY A 485 6.86 19.55 12.45
C GLY A 485 7.21 20.52 11.32
N MET A 486 8.08 20.14 10.38
CA MET A 486 8.49 21.02 9.26
C MET A 486 7.43 21.12 8.15
N GLY A 487 6.46 20.23 8.11
CA GLY A 487 5.37 20.21 7.11
C GLY A 487 3.96 20.21 7.69
N GLN A 488 3.80 20.09 9.00
CA GLN A 488 2.51 20.18 9.66
C GLN A 488 2.22 21.65 10.01
N THR A 489 1.78 22.38 9.02
CA THR A 489 0.97 23.55 9.35
C THR A 489 -0.33 23.05 9.98
N THR A 490 -0.68 23.70 11.09
CA THR A 490 -1.96 23.71 11.79
C THR A 490 -3.13 23.01 11.09
N ASP A 491 -4.05 22.50 11.87
CA ASP A 491 -5.30 21.79 11.59
C ASP A 491 -6.20 22.32 10.45
N ASP A 492 -5.76 23.27 9.63
CA ASP A 492 -6.50 23.82 8.51
C ASP A 492 -6.25 23.06 7.19
N PRO A 493 -7.29 22.86 6.40
CA PRO A 493 -7.18 22.18 5.11
C PRO A 493 -6.31 23.00 4.15
N HIS A 494 -5.22 22.40 3.68
CA HIS A 494 -4.32 23.02 2.71
C HIS A 494 -4.82 22.77 1.29
N PHE A 495 -4.92 23.84 0.50
CA PHE A 495 -5.46 23.80 -0.85
C PHE A 495 -4.39 24.23 -1.86
N LEU A 496 -4.24 23.51 -2.94
CA LEU A 496 -3.50 23.99 -4.12
C LEU A 496 -4.29 25.10 -4.83
N LEU A 497 -3.59 26.11 -5.33
CA LEU A 497 -4.18 27.17 -6.14
C LEU A 497 -4.60 26.61 -7.52
N SER A 498 -5.76 25.93 -7.56
CA SER A 498 -6.36 25.53 -8.83
C SER A 498 -6.68 26.76 -9.69
N ALA A 499 -6.82 26.56 -11.00
CA ALA A 499 -7.16 27.66 -11.91
C ALA A 499 -8.46 28.37 -11.48
N ASP A 500 -9.46 27.61 -11.02
CA ASP A 500 -10.74 28.15 -10.54
C ASP A 500 -10.57 28.99 -9.26
N GLU A 501 -9.73 28.55 -8.31
CA GLU A 501 -9.45 29.30 -7.09
C GLU A 501 -8.62 30.56 -7.38
N GLN A 502 -7.65 30.47 -8.30
CA GLN A 502 -6.92 31.66 -8.76
C GLN A 502 -7.90 32.68 -9.35
N LEU A 503 -8.81 32.26 -10.23
CA LEU A 503 -9.82 33.15 -10.82
C LEU A 503 -10.71 33.79 -9.76
N ARG A 504 -11.11 33.04 -8.73
CA ARG A 504 -11.90 33.56 -7.60
C ARG A 504 -11.15 34.64 -6.84
N ARG A 505 -9.88 34.38 -6.49
CA ARG A 505 -9.05 35.34 -5.75
C ARG A 505 -8.73 36.58 -6.55
N LEU A 506 -8.41 36.41 -7.83
CA LEU A 506 -8.17 37.53 -8.73
C LEU A 506 -9.44 38.39 -8.94
N ALA A 507 -10.62 37.77 -8.92
CA ALA A 507 -11.87 38.50 -8.95
C ALA A 507 -12.08 39.38 -7.70
N LEU A 508 -11.81 38.81 -6.51
CA LEU A 508 -11.85 39.56 -5.23
C LEU A 508 -10.83 40.69 -5.23
N TRP A 509 -9.62 40.44 -5.71
CA TRP A 509 -8.58 41.46 -5.84
C TRP A 509 -9.01 42.59 -6.75
N ARG A 510 -9.49 42.29 -7.96
CA ARG A 510 -9.96 43.30 -8.94
C ARG A 510 -11.09 44.17 -8.36
N GLU A 511 -12.03 43.56 -7.65
CA GLU A 511 -13.09 44.26 -6.97
C GLU A 511 -12.56 45.21 -5.88
N TRP A 512 -11.69 44.70 -5.02
CA TRP A 512 -11.10 45.49 -3.94
C TRP A 512 -10.20 46.59 -4.49
N ALA A 513 -9.29 46.29 -5.40
CA ALA A 513 -8.39 47.24 -6.02
C ALA A 513 -9.13 48.36 -6.75
N SER A 514 -10.22 48.03 -7.46
CA SER A 514 -11.03 49.04 -8.17
C SER A 514 -11.66 50.06 -7.19
N ARG A 515 -11.94 49.69 -5.95
CA ARG A 515 -12.52 50.59 -4.91
C ARG A 515 -11.47 51.50 -4.28
N HIS A 516 -10.24 50.99 -4.11
CA HIS A 516 -9.24 51.68 -3.28
C HIS A 516 -8.08 52.29 -4.07
N ARG A 517 -7.78 51.77 -5.28
CA ARG A 517 -6.63 52.18 -6.09
C ARG A 517 -6.53 53.66 -6.33
N ASP A 518 -7.61 54.28 -6.84
CA ASP A 518 -7.58 55.71 -7.19
C ASP A 518 -7.37 56.59 -5.98
N HIS A 519 -8.02 56.25 -4.87
CA HIS A 519 -7.84 56.98 -3.59
C HIS A 519 -6.44 56.82 -3.03
N LEU A 520 -5.89 55.60 -3.02
CA LEU A 520 -4.53 55.33 -2.50
C LEU A 520 -3.47 55.94 -3.41
N SER A 521 -3.65 55.91 -4.72
CA SER A 521 -2.71 56.50 -5.69
C SER A 521 -2.61 58.02 -5.54
N GLU A 522 -3.67 58.70 -5.05
CA GLU A 522 -3.70 60.14 -4.85
C GLU A 522 -3.24 60.50 -3.39
N SER A 523 -3.70 59.76 -2.35
CA SER A 523 -3.46 60.09 -0.96
C SER A 523 -2.10 59.64 -0.44
N LEU A 524 -1.63 58.46 -0.87
CA LEU A 524 -0.38 57.87 -0.36
C LEU A 524 0.86 58.72 -0.65
N PRO A 525 1.11 59.25 -1.88
CA PRO A 525 2.27 60.09 -2.13
C PRO A 525 2.23 61.42 -1.34
N GLN A 526 1.03 61.96 -1.10
CA GLN A 526 0.88 63.21 -0.31
C GLN A 526 1.22 62.97 1.17
N GLU A 527 0.71 61.90 1.77
CA GLU A 527 0.99 61.58 3.15
C GLU A 527 2.44 61.08 3.34
N ALA A 528 3.02 60.37 2.37
CA ALA A 528 4.42 59.97 2.35
C ALA A 528 5.37 61.19 2.37
N SER A 529 5.09 62.20 1.55
CA SER A 529 5.85 63.47 1.57
C SER A 529 5.74 64.19 2.92
N ARG A 530 4.57 64.16 3.57
CA ARG A 530 4.38 64.73 4.91
C ARG A 530 5.14 63.98 5.99
N ALA A 531 5.25 62.65 5.85
CA ALA A 531 6.00 61.78 6.76
C ALA A 531 7.52 61.84 6.52
N GLY A 532 8.00 62.50 5.47
CA GLY A 532 9.41 62.69 5.18
C GLY A 532 10.03 61.67 4.20
N PHE A 533 9.22 60.88 3.52
CA PHE A 533 9.69 59.98 2.47
C PHE A 533 9.98 60.74 1.17
N ALA A 534 10.91 60.20 0.36
CA ALA A 534 11.22 60.70 -0.96
C ALA A 534 10.09 60.45 -1.95
N GLU A 535 10.00 61.26 -2.99
CA GLU A 535 9.07 61.00 -4.10
C GLU A 535 9.39 59.67 -4.77
N GLY A 536 8.37 58.82 -4.99
CA GLY A 536 8.53 57.49 -5.57
C GLY A 536 8.88 56.37 -4.58
N SER A 537 8.97 56.64 -3.25
CA SER A 537 9.33 55.61 -2.26
C SER A 537 8.39 54.40 -2.24
N PHE A 538 7.15 54.54 -2.71
CA PHE A 538 6.13 53.50 -2.68
C PHE A 538 5.58 53.16 -4.07
N ASP A 539 6.38 53.38 -5.11
CA ASP A 539 5.99 53.05 -6.51
C ASP A 539 5.76 51.55 -6.69
N ASP A 540 6.50 50.72 -5.98
CA ASP A 540 6.33 49.26 -6.00
C ASP A 540 4.97 48.85 -5.46
N PHE A 541 4.53 49.39 -4.34
CA PHE A 541 3.19 49.15 -3.77
C PHE A 541 2.08 49.62 -4.75
N LEU A 542 2.22 50.80 -5.34
CA LEU A 542 1.27 51.32 -6.32
C LEU A 542 1.27 50.49 -7.62
N ALA A 543 2.40 49.94 -8.00
CA ALA A 543 2.51 49.03 -9.12
C ALA A 543 1.74 47.72 -8.83
N ILE A 544 1.84 47.15 -7.62
CA ILE A 544 1.06 45.96 -7.22
C ILE A 544 -0.44 46.23 -7.32
N LEU A 545 -0.91 47.43 -6.85
CA LEU A 545 -2.33 47.80 -6.93
C LEU A 545 -2.84 48.02 -8.35
N SER A 546 -1.94 48.34 -9.28
CA SER A 546 -2.28 48.73 -10.64
C SER A 546 -2.07 47.57 -11.65
N ALA A 547 -1.40 46.51 -11.28
CA ALA A 547 -1.09 45.39 -12.16
C ALA A 547 -2.32 44.56 -12.49
N ASP A 548 -2.40 44.13 -13.75
CA ASP A 548 -3.34 43.11 -14.17
C ASP A 548 -2.74 41.72 -13.94
N TYR A 549 -3.49 40.88 -13.24
CA TYR A 549 -3.09 39.53 -12.92
C TYR A 549 -3.94 38.52 -13.67
N ASP A 550 -3.29 37.53 -14.29
CA ASP A 550 -3.92 36.42 -14.99
C ASP A 550 -3.58 35.09 -14.33
N PRO A 551 -4.45 34.07 -14.43
CA PRO A 551 -4.16 32.74 -13.87
C PRO A 551 -2.82 32.20 -14.35
N GLN A 552 -2.00 31.72 -13.42
CA GLN A 552 -0.69 31.14 -13.69
C GLN A 552 -0.76 29.61 -13.70
N PRO A 553 0.12 28.92 -14.44
CA PRO A 553 0.29 27.48 -14.34
C PRO A 553 0.68 27.08 -12.90
N LEU A 554 0.26 25.91 -12.46
CA LEU A 554 0.54 25.41 -11.09
C LEU A 554 2.03 25.30 -10.79
N ASP A 555 2.82 24.97 -11.79
CA ASP A 555 4.27 24.88 -11.69
C ASP A 555 4.96 26.25 -11.47
N HIS A 556 4.29 27.35 -11.78
CA HIS A 556 4.80 28.71 -11.52
C HIS A 556 5.05 28.97 -10.02
N PHE A 557 4.23 28.37 -9.17
CA PHE A 557 4.35 28.50 -7.72
C PHE A 557 5.17 27.37 -7.06
N ARG A 558 5.75 26.46 -7.85
CA ARG A 558 6.41 25.24 -7.38
C ARG A 558 7.58 25.50 -6.41
N ALA A 559 8.23 26.65 -6.54
CA ALA A 559 9.35 27.02 -5.69
C ALA A 559 8.94 27.57 -4.32
N LEU A 560 7.63 27.83 -4.11
CA LEU A 560 7.13 28.37 -2.86
C LEU A 560 6.88 27.27 -1.83
N PRO A 561 7.05 27.57 -0.53
CA PRO A 561 6.69 26.64 0.52
C PRO A 561 5.23 26.22 0.45
N PRO A 562 4.91 24.94 0.72
CA PRO A 562 3.53 24.43 0.68
C PRO A 562 2.54 25.23 1.53
N SER A 563 2.99 25.82 2.63
CA SER A 563 2.20 26.67 3.53
C SER A 563 1.69 27.96 2.89
N LEU A 564 2.38 28.51 1.90
CA LEU A 564 1.93 29.66 1.10
C LEU A 564 1.04 29.24 -0.07
N LEU A 565 1.28 28.06 -0.63
CA LEU A 565 0.49 27.49 -1.71
C LEU A 565 -0.76 26.77 -1.20
N ALA A 566 -0.86 26.69 0.11
CA ALA A 566 -1.93 25.98 0.78
C ALA A 566 -3.27 26.30 0.19
N GLN A 567 -3.79 25.48 -0.72
CA GLN A 567 -5.23 25.43 -0.94
C GLN A 567 -5.65 24.45 -1.99
N ASN A 568 -6.58 23.59 -1.63
CA ASN A 568 -7.35 22.61 -2.36
C ASN A 568 -6.86 21.16 -2.32
N ILE A 569 -5.96 20.79 -1.39
CA ILE A 569 -5.91 19.38 -0.97
C ILE A 569 -6.39 19.33 0.47
N ASP A 570 -7.64 18.97 0.63
CA ASP A 570 -8.20 18.62 1.94
C ASP A 570 -7.60 17.27 2.36
N MET A 571 -6.47 17.31 3.07
CA MET A 571 -5.82 16.09 3.57
C MET A 571 -6.70 15.35 4.59
N LYS A 572 -7.54 16.05 5.36
CA LYS A 572 -8.55 15.41 6.23
C LYS A 572 -9.65 14.78 5.40
N GLY A 573 -10.10 15.47 4.36
CA GLY A 573 -11.04 14.92 3.37
C GLY A 573 -10.46 13.75 2.61
N LEU A 574 -9.19 13.84 2.19
CA LEU A 574 -8.50 12.73 1.53
C LEU A 574 -8.36 11.51 2.45
N ASN A 575 -7.92 11.70 3.70
CA ASN A 575 -7.84 10.61 4.68
C ASN A 575 -9.22 10.03 5.01
N SER A 576 -10.25 10.87 5.18
CA SER A 576 -11.62 10.39 5.40
C SER A 576 -12.16 9.64 4.18
N THR A 577 -11.83 10.10 2.97
CA THR A 577 -12.18 9.43 1.71
C THR A 577 -11.47 8.09 1.62
N LEU A 578 -10.18 8.01 1.97
CA LEU A 578 -9.43 6.75 2.01
C LEU A 578 -10.04 5.74 2.99
N VAL A 579 -10.36 6.16 4.22
CA VAL A 579 -11.02 5.28 5.21
C VAL A 579 -12.38 4.81 4.72
N ASN A 580 -13.19 5.70 4.17
CA ASN A 580 -14.51 5.36 3.64
C ASN A 580 -14.39 4.41 2.43
N SER A 581 -13.53 4.71 1.47
CA SER A 581 -13.29 3.86 0.31
C SER A 581 -12.78 2.48 0.73
N LEU A 582 -11.88 2.41 1.70
CA LEU A 582 -11.37 1.15 2.26
C LEU A 582 -12.50 0.33 2.91
N SER A 583 -13.36 0.99 3.67
CA SER A 583 -14.54 0.35 4.28
C SER A 583 -15.53 -0.14 3.23
N ASP A 584 -15.78 0.66 2.21
CA ASP A 584 -16.69 0.31 1.10
C ASP A 584 -16.14 -0.85 0.28
N ASP A 585 -14.85 -0.83 -0.05
CA ASP A 585 -14.16 -1.92 -0.75
C ASP A 585 -14.21 -3.22 0.07
N PHE A 586 -13.94 -3.14 1.37
CA PHE A 586 -14.04 -4.29 2.28
C PHE A 586 -15.45 -4.90 2.28
N ASN A 587 -16.48 -4.06 2.44
CA ASN A 587 -17.86 -4.50 2.42
C ASN A 587 -18.24 -5.08 1.05
N TYR A 588 -17.85 -4.43 -0.03
CA TYR A 588 -18.07 -4.92 -1.40
C TYR A 588 -17.42 -6.29 -1.60
N ILE A 589 -16.13 -6.45 -1.28
CA ILE A 589 -15.40 -7.73 -1.43
C ILE A 589 -16.11 -8.81 -0.63
N GLY A 590 -16.44 -8.55 0.64
CA GLY A 590 -17.12 -9.50 1.51
C GLY A 590 -18.47 -9.98 0.94
N TRP A 591 -19.33 -9.06 0.53
CA TRP A 591 -20.63 -9.40 -0.05
C TRP A 591 -20.52 -10.02 -1.45
N ALA A 592 -19.67 -9.49 -2.32
CA ALA A 592 -19.49 -10.00 -3.66
C ALA A 592 -18.94 -11.44 -3.64
N CYS A 593 -17.92 -11.72 -2.81
CA CYS A 593 -17.42 -13.07 -2.59
C CYS A 593 -18.51 -14.01 -2.06
N ALA A 594 -19.25 -13.58 -1.03
CA ALA A 594 -20.30 -14.40 -0.43
C ALA A 594 -21.38 -14.76 -1.46
N VAL A 595 -21.86 -13.80 -2.23
CA VAL A 595 -22.89 -14.01 -3.27
C VAL A 595 -22.38 -14.91 -4.39
N ILE A 596 -21.19 -14.63 -4.94
CA ILE A 596 -20.62 -15.39 -6.05
C ILE A 596 -20.38 -16.84 -5.63
N VAL A 597 -19.72 -17.05 -4.49
CA VAL A 597 -19.45 -18.39 -3.97
C VAL A 597 -20.75 -19.14 -3.68
N PHE A 598 -21.73 -18.49 -3.03
CA PHE A 598 -23.04 -19.11 -2.78
C PHE A 598 -23.76 -19.53 -4.06
N LEU A 599 -23.78 -18.68 -5.09
CA LEU A 599 -24.40 -18.98 -6.38
C LEU A 599 -23.72 -20.16 -7.08
N PHE A 600 -22.39 -20.20 -7.09
CA PHE A 600 -21.64 -21.32 -7.67
C PHE A 600 -21.89 -22.62 -6.90
N LEU A 601 -21.93 -22.58 -5.57
CA LEU A 601 -22.28 -23.73 -4.75
C LEU A 601 -23.70 -24.23 -5.06
N TRP A 602 -24.65 -23.32 -5.19
CA TRP A 602 -26.04 -23.67 -5.49
C TRP A 602 -26.16 -24.33 -6.88
N VAL A 603 -25.55 -23.75 -7.89
CA VAL A 603 -25.51 -24.33 -9.24
C VAL A 603 -24.82 -25.69 -9.26
N SER A 604 -23.72 -25.84 -8.52
CA SER A 604 -22.94 -27.09 -8.47
C SER A 604 -23.69 -28.23 -7.78
N PHE A 605 -24.27 -27.96 -6.59
CA PHE A 605 -25.00 -28.97 -5.83
C PHE A 605 -26.41 -29.21 -6.36
N ARG A 606 -26.97 -28.29 -7.13
CA ARG A 606 -28.37 -28.30 -7.60
C ARG A 606 -29.37 -28.52 -6.48
N SER A 607 -29.00 -28.21 -5.25
CA SER A 607 -29.78 -28.41 -4.04
C SER A 607 -29.46 -27.29 -3.06
N LEU A 608 -30.47 -26.46 -2.78
CA LEU A 608 -30.31 -25.31 -1.86
C LEU A 608 -29.84 -25.76 -0.46
N PRO A 609 -30.37 -26.85 0.16
CA PRO A 609 -29.89 -27.30 1.46
C PRO A 609 -28.43 -27.76 1.47
N LEU A 610 -27.90 -28.32 0.38
CA LEU A 610 -26.49 -28.70 0.27
C LEU A 610 -25.60 -27.49 0.03
N ALA A 611 -26.07 -26.52 -0.75
CA ALA A 611 -25.37 -25.25 -0.94
C ALA A 611 -25.24 -24.51 0.40
N MET A 612 -26.33 -24.41 1.16
CA MET A 612 -26.32 -23.82 2.50
C MET A 612 -25.41 -24.57 3.47
N LEU A 613 -25.36 -25.90 3.37
CA LEU A 613 -24.49 -26.74 4.21
C LEU A 613 -23.00 -26.43 3.97
N SER A 614 -22.62 -26.15 2.72
CA SER A 614 -21.24 -25.78 2.36
C SER A 614 -20.96 -24.31 2.66
N PHE A 615 -21.92 -23.42 2.50
CA PHE A 615 -21.73 -21.98 2.65
C PHE A 615 -21.70 -21.53 4.13
N LEU A 616 -22.56 -22.10 4.97
CA LEU A 616 -22.70 -21.64 6.37
C LEU A 616 -21.41 -21.66 7.20
N PRO A 617 -20.52 -22.67 7.08
CA PRO A 617 -19.22 -22.66 7.77
C PRO A 617 -18.37 -21.43 7.44
N MET A 618 -18.39 -20.98 6.19
CA MET A 618 -17.63 -19.80 5.75
C MET A 618 -18.22 -18.52 6.30
N ALA A 619 -19.55 -18.35 6.25
CA ALA A 619 -20.21 -17.20 6.83
C ALA A 619 -19.96 -17.10 8.36
N LEU A 620 -19.98 -18.22 9.08
CA LEU A 620 -19.63 -18.26 10.49
C LEU A 620 -18.16 -17.96 10.74
N SER A 621 -17.26 -18.47 9.89
CA SER A 621 -15.83 -18.18 9.97
C SER A 621 -15.57 -16.68 9.77
N TRP A 622 -16.22 -16.05 8.81
CA TRP A 622 -16.11 -14.61 8.58
C TRP A 622 -16.49 -13.81 9.83
N LEU A 623 -17.61 -14.14 10.44
CA LEU A 623 -18.05 -13.50 11.68
C LEU A 623 -17.06 -13.71 12.83
N TRP A 624 -16.49 -14.92 12.95
CA TRP A 624 -15.49 -15.23 13.97
C TRP A 624 -14.20 -14.43 13.75
N ILE A 625 -13.76 -14.28 12.51
CA ILE A 625 -12.55 -13.53 12.19
C ILE A 625 -12.70 -12.07 12.61
N LEU A 626 -13.80 -11.42 12.21
CA LEU A 626 -14.08 -10.04 12.59
C LEU A 626 -14.06 -9.86 14.11
N GLY A 627 -14.72 -10.77 14.84
CA GLY A 627 -14.76 -10.72 16.30
C GLY A 627 -13.42 -10.98 16.97
N ILE A 628 -12.63 -11.94 16.47
CA ILE A 628 -11.31 -12.26 17.01
C ILE A 628 -10.33 -11.12 16.74
N MET A 629 -10.35 -10.50 15.56
CA MET A 629 -9.50 -9.38 15.23
C MET A 629 -9.71 -8.20 16.16
N VAL A 630 -10.98 -7.84 16.44
CA VAL A 630 -11.30 -6.79 17.39
C VAL A 630 -10.78 -7.12 18.80
N LEU A 631 -10.88 -8.37 19.24
CA LEU A 631 -10.35 -8.80 20.54
C LEU A 631 -8.83 -8.75 20.62
N LEU A 632 -8.13 -9.00 19.52
CA LEU A 632 -6.67 -8.93 19.43
C LEU A 632 -6.17 -7.50 19.16
N GLY A 633 -7.06 -6.53 18.92
CA GLY A 633 -6.69 -5.17 18.56
C GLY A 633 -6.11 -5.03 17.15
N ILE A 634 -6.37 -6.00 16.26
CA ILE A 634 -5.88 -5.97 14.88
C ILE A 634 -6.89 -5.21 14.01
N GLN A 635 -6.41 -4.18 13.32
CA GLN A 635 -7.21 -3.38 12.40
C GLN A 635 -7.08 -3.87 10.94
N PHE A 636 -8.12 -3.65 10.15
CA PHE A 636 -8.04 -3.85 8.72
C PHE A 636 -7.30 -2.68 8.06
N ASN A 637 -6.38 -3.00 7.18
CA ASN A 637 -5.68 -2.04 6.35
C ASN A 637 -5.82 -2.41 4.86
N ILE A 638 -5.33 -1.55 4.00
CA ILE A 638 -5.46 -1.69 2.55
C ILE A 638 -4.87 -2.99 1.98
N VAL A 639 -3.89 -3.58 2.65
CA VAL A 639 -3.24 -4.83 2.20
C VAL A 639 -3.97 -6.05 2.73
N ASN A 640 -4.41 -6.04 3.99
CA ASN A 640 -5.00 -7.23 4.61
C ASN A 640 -6.51 -7.41 4.33
N ILE A 641 -7.19 -6.41 3.70
CA ILE A 641 -8.60 -6.55 3.30
C ILE A 641 -8.84 -7.67 2.28
N ILE A 642 -7.82 -8.10 1.54
CA ILE A 642 -7.89 -9.25 0.63
C ILE A 642 -8.21 -10.57 1.32
N LEU A 643 -8.13 -10.59 2.66
CA LEU A 643 -8.46 -11.75 3.47
C LEU A 643 -9.85 -12.33 3.14
N ALA A 644 -10.83 -11.48 2.81
CA ALA A 644 -12.17 -11.92 2.43
C ALA A 644 -12.12 -12.90 1.24
N THR A 645 -11.33 -12.60 0.21
CA THR A 645 -11.18 -13.46 -0.96
C THR A 645 -10.49 -14.77 -0.61
N PHE A 646 -9.50 -14.75 0.29
CA PHE A 646 -8.86 -15.98 0.77
C PHE A 646 -9.83 -16.87 1.55
N ILE A 647 -10.64 -16.29 2.41
CA ILE A 647 -11.59 -17.04 3.25
C ILE A 647 -12.67 -17.66 2.40
N PHE A 648 -13.32 -16.87 1.56
CA PHE A 648 -14.41 -17.37 0.72
C PHE A 648 -13.88 -18.26 -0.41
N GLY A 649 -12.68 -17.99 -0.95
CA GLY A 649 -12.10 -18.80 -2.00
C GLY A 649 -11.48 -20.11 -1.51
N GLN A 650 -10.77 -20.11 -0.38
CA GLN A 650 -10.11 -21.31 0.15
C GLN A 650 -11.02 -22.11 1.07
N GLY A 651 -11.88 -21.42 1.83
CA GLY A 651 -12.76 -22.06 2.81
C GLY A 651 -13.82 -22.94 2.16
N ASP A 652 -14.30 -22.55 0.99
CA ASP A 652 -15.30 -23.34 0.25
C ASP A 652 -14.73 -24.66 -0.28
N ASP A 653 -13.46 -24.72 -0.68
CA ASP A 653 -12.80 -25.97 -1.05
C ASP A 653 -12.94 -27.02 0.06
N TYR A 654 -12.63 -26.66 1.30
CA TYR A 654 -12.73 -27.57 2.44
C TYR A 654 -14.18 -28.01 2.72
N THR A 655 -15.11 -27.07 2.63
CA THR A 655 -16.53 -27.34 2.89
C THR A 655 -17.18 -28.14 1.76
N ILE A 656 -16.78 -27.92 0.49
CA ILE A 656 -17.21 -28.71 -0.68
C ILE A 656 -16.78 -30.16 -0.50
N PHE A 657 -15.48 -30.40 -0.23
CA PHE A 657 -14.99 -31.77 -0.03
C PHE A 657 -15.65 -32.47 1.15
N MET A 658 -15.91 -31.76 2.26
CA MET A 658 -16.59 -32.31 3.41
C MET A 658 -18.05 -32.64 3.11
N THR A 659 -18.76 -31.78 2.37
CA THR A 659 -20.16 -31.97 1.97
C THR A 659 -20.30 -33.07 0.93
N GLU A 660 -19.51 -33.04 -0.15
CA GLU A 660 -19.49 -34.10 -1.19
C GLU A 660 -19.10 -35.44 -0.59
N GLY A 661 -18.11 -35.48 0.31
CA GLY A 661 -17.71 -36.70 1.02
C GLY A 661 -18.85 -37.28 1.86
N ALA A 662 -19.59 -36.43 2.60
CA ALA A 662 -20.73 -36.86 3.41
C ALA A 662 -21.87 -37.40 2.53
N VAL A 663 -22.19 -36.72 1.41
CA VAL A 663 -23.19 -37.16 0.43
C VAL A 663 -22.78 -38.50 -0.20
N TYR A 664 -21.52 -38.65 -0.59
CA TYR A 664 -21.01 -39.87 -1.22
C TYR A 664 -21.04 -41.05 -0.26
N GLU A 665 -20.61 -40.90 1.00
CA GLU A 665 -20.73 -41.97 2.01
C GLU A 665 -22.20 -42.38 2.26
N TYR A 666 -23.08 -41.41 2.28
CA TYR A 666 -24.50 -41.69 2.47
C TYR A 666 -25.10 -42.47 1.27
N THR A 667 -24.73 -42.08 0.04
CA THR A 667 -25.30 -42.70 -1.20
C THR A 667 -24.66 -44.01 -1.55
N HIS A 668 -23.33 -44.14 -1.43
CA HIS A 668 -22.58 -45.31 -1.93
C HIS A 668 -22.09 -46.23 -0.80
N ARG A 669 -22.29 -45.86 0.47
CA ARG A 669 -21.86 -46.62 1.67
C ARG A 669 -20.35 -46.96 1.70
N ARG A 670 -19.50 -46.15 1.03
CA ARG A 670 -18.05 -46.29 1.01
C ARG A 670 -17.39 -45.22 1.86
N PRO A 671 -16.40 -45.52 2.75
CA PRO A 671 -15.79 -44.56 3.66
C PRO A 671 -14.75 -43.69 2.94
N ILE A 672 -15.17 -42.61 2.26
CA ILE A 672 -14.29 -41.67 1.56
C ILE A 672 -13.98 -40.42 2.44
N LEU A 673 -14.86 -40.08 3.34
CA LEU A 673 -14.75 -38.88 4.17
C LEU A 673 -13.43 -38.81 4.98
N ALA A 674 -12.93 -39.99 5.43
CA ALA A 674 -11.65 -40.08 6.14
C ALA A 674 -10.45 -39.66 5.25
N SER A 675 -10.52 -39.94 3.95
CA SER A 675 -9.55 -39.51 2.96
C SER A 675 -9.56 -38.01 2.75
N TYR A 676 -10.74 -37.46 2.55
CA TYR A 676 -10.91 -36.03 2.35
C TYR A 676 -10.47 -35.22 3.58
N ARG A 677 -10.78 -35.68 4.79
CA ARG A 677 -10.30 -35.03 6.02
C ARG A 677 -8.78 -34.99 6.13
N ARG A 678 -8.09 -36.08 5.76
CA ARG A 678 -6.61 -36.09 5.75
C ARG A 678 -6.05 -35.12 4.72
N ALA A 679 -6.63 -35.10 3.53
CA ALA A 679 -6.22 -34.19 2.48
C ALA A 679 -6.46 -32.72 2.87
N ILE A 680 -7.63 -32.40 3.46
CA ILE A 680 -7.95 -31.07 3.98
C ILE A 680 -6.97 -30.65 5.09
N LEU A 681 -6.68 -31.57 6.04
CA LEU A 681 -5.75 -31.26 7.12
C LEU A 681 -4.33 -30.99 6.59
N LEU A 682 -3.86 -31.81 5.64
CA LEU A 682 -2.56 -31.60 5.01
C LEU A 682 -2.53 -30.29 4.22
N SER A 683 -3.59 -30.00 3.47
CA SER A 683 -3.80 -28.75 2.76
C SER A 683 -3.78 -27.54 3.70
N ALA A 684 -4.52 -27.61 4.82
CA ALA A 684 -4.56 -26.57 5.82
C ALA A 684 -3.17 -26.33 6.44
N LEU A 685 -2.41 -27.39 6.75
CA LEU A 685 -1.04 -27.28 7.25
C LEU A 685 -0.11 -26.61 6.23
N ILE A 686 -0.24 -26.94 4.94
CA ILE A 686 0.52 -26.29 3.87
C ILE A 686 0.19 -24.80 3.81
N MET A 687 -1.08 -24.44 3.91
CA MET A 687 -1.53 -23.05 3.96
C MET A 687 -0.98 -22.31 5.17
N PHE A 688 -1.07 -22.90 6.38
CA PHE A 688 -0.49 -22.30 7.57
C PHE A 688 1.02 -22.11 7.47
N ILE A 689 1.74 -23.01 6.80
CA ILE A 689 3.17 -22.85 6.53
C ILE A 689 3.40 -21.71 5.52
N GLY A 690 2.66 -21.72 4.42
CA GLY A 690 2.80 -20.71 3.35
C GLY A 690 2.58 -19.29 3.88
N ILE A 691 1.47 -19.09 4.59
CA ILE A 691 1.10 -17.79 5.16
C ILE A 691 1.93 -17.48 6.41
N GLY A 692 2.11 -18.49 7.28
CA GLY A 692 2.89 -18.33 8.52
C GLY A 692 4.35 -17.95 8.28
N SER A 693 4.90 -18.26 7.11
CA SER A 693 6.24 -17.80 6.75
C SER A 693 6.34 -16.26 6.62
N LEU A 694 5.24 -15.58 6.30
CA LEU A 694 5.19 -14.12 6.23
C LEU A 694 5.22 -13.45 7.62
N ILE A 695 4.95 -14.18 8.72
CA ILE A 695 5.05 -13.63 10.08
C ILE A 695 6.49 -13.21 10.44
N VAL A 696 7.49 -13.76 9.73
CA VAL A 696 8.90 -13.40 9.88
C VAL A 696 9.27 -12.15 9.10
N ALA A 697 8.38 -11.67 8.23
CA ALA A 697 8.59 -10.46 7.44
C ALA A 697 8.75 -9.25 8.37
N ARG A 698 9.69 -8.39 8.04
CA ARG A 698 9.90 -7.11 8.73
C ARG A 698 9.02 -6.01 8.17
N HIS A 699 8.58 -6.16 6.92
CA HIS A 699 7.71 -5.20 6.27
C HIS A 699 6.30 -5.28 6.89
N PRO A 700 5.77 -4.15 7.45
CA PRO A 700 4.51 -4.15 8.22
C PRO A 700 3.31 -4.69 7.42
N ALA A 701 3.21 -4.35 6.14
CA ALA A 701 2.12 -4.81 5.27
C ALA A 701 2.08 -6.35 5.13
N LEU A 702 3.25 -7.00 4.91
CA LEU A 702 3.34 -8.45 4.80
C LEU A 702 3.09 -9.15 6.14
N HIS A 703 3.58 -8.56 7.23
CA HIS A 703 3.35 -9.06 8.59
C HIS A 703 1.86 -9.01 8.96
N SER A 704 1.21 -7.87 8.75
CA SER A 704 -0.23 -7.68 8.98
C SER A 704 -1.08 -8.66 8.17
N LEU A 705 -0.73 -8.92 6.90
CA LEU A 705 -1.42 -9.92 6.09
C LEU A 705 -1.31 -11.31 6.71
N ALA A 706 -0.13 -11.68 7.23
CA ALA A 706 0.07 -12.97 7.88
C ALA A 706 -0.76 -13.13 9.14
N GLU A 707 -0.77 -12.15 10.03
CA GLU A 707 -1.53 -12.17 11.28
C GLU A 707 -3.01 -12.40 11.03
N VAL A 708 -3.60 -11.59 10.14
CA VAL A 708 -5.03 -11.64 9.82
C VAL A 708 -5.39 -12.97 9.14
N THR A 709 -4.52 -13.45 8.23
CA THR A 709 -4.80 -14.69 7.50
C THR A 709 -4.63 -15.93 8.37
N ILE A 710 -3.71 -15.94 9.34
CA ILE A 710 -3.57 -17.06 10.30
C ILE A 710 -4.85 -17.19 11.12
N VAL A 711 -5.38 -16.09 11.67
CA VAL A 711 -6.65 -16.06 12.39
C VAL A 711 -7.80 -16.54 11.50
N GLY A 712 -7.81 -16.06 10.26
CA GLY A 712 -8.81 -16.42 9.25
C GLY A 712 -8.83 -17.92 8.95
N MET A 713 -7.68 -18.47 8.60
CA MET A 713 -7.54 -19.88 8.25
C MET A 713 -7.84 -20.80 9.43
N PHE A 714 -7.43 -20.43 10.65
CA PHE A 714 -7.79 -21.18 11.83
C PHE A 714 -9.33 -21.29 11.99
N SER A 715 -10.03 -20.17 11.86
CA SER A 715 -11.49 -20.11 11.95
C SER A 715 -12.16 -20.96 10.87
N VAL A 716 -11.68 -20.84 9.62
CA VAL A 716 -12.21 -21.58 8.46
C VAL A 716 -12.04 -23.08 8.62
N VAL A 717 -10.83 -23.54 8.97
CA VAL A 717 -10.54 -24.96 9.17
C VAL A 717 -11.40 -25.52 10.29
N LEU A 718 -11.49 -24.82 11.40
CA LEU A 718 -12.31 -25.24 12.53
C LEU A 718 -13.79 -25.41 12.13
N MET A 719 -14.36 -24.41 11.46
CA MET A 719 -15.77 -24.45 11.03
C MET A 719 -16.01 -25.51 9.93
N ALA A 720 -15.11 -25.68 8.98
CA ALA A 720 -15.22 -26.70 7.93
C ALA A 720 -15.21 -28.13 8.51
N PHE A 721 -14.49 -28.36 9.63
CA PHE A 721 -14.51 -29.66 10.30
C PHE A 721 -15.72 -29.88 11.20
N LEU A 722 -16.27 -28.84 11.82
CA LEU A 722 -17.34 -28.94 12.78
C LEU A 722 -18.74 -28.91 12.15
N ILE A 723 -19.02 -27.91 11.33
CA ILE A 723 -20.38 -27.60 10.88
C ILE A 723 -20.94 -28.58 9.84
N PRO A 724 -20.27 -28.91 8.70
CA PRO A 724 -20.87 -29.75 7.68
C PRO A 724 -21.28 -31.14 8.18
N PRO A 725 -20.47 -31.86 8.97
CA PRO A 725 -20.89 -33.18 9.47
C PRO A 725 -22.07 -33.14 10.42
N LEU A 726 -22.19 -32.07 11.24
CA LEU A 726 -23.27 -31.89 12.20
C LEU A 726 -24.58 -31.56 11.49
N MET A 727 -24.54 -30.58 10.60
CA MET A 727 -25.72 -30.18 9.83
C MET A 727 -26.20 -31.27 8.85
N PHE A 728 -25.27 -32.01 8.23
CA PHE A 728 -25.64 -33.11 7.33
C PHE A 728 -26.43 -34.19 8.06
N ARG A 729 -26.06 -34.55 9.32
CA ARG A 729 -26.81 -35.48 10.14
C ARG A 729 -28.22 -34.97 10.49
N TRP A 730 -28.29 -33.67 10.81
CA TRP A 730 -29.58 -33.03 11.08
C TRP A 730 -30.45 -33.03 9.82
N LEU A 731 -29.88 -32.70 8.65
CA LEU A 731 -30.56 -32.69 7.38
C LEU A 731 -31.09 -34.08 7.01
N VAL A 732 -30.29 -35.15 7.20
CA VAL A 732 -30.71 -36.55 6.93
C VAL A 732 -31.81 -37.00 7.89
N ARG A 733 -31.78 -36.61 9.17
CA ARG A 733 -32.86 -36.92 10.17
C ARG A 733 -34.15 -36.22 9.78
N TRP A 734 -34.10 -34.98 9.36
CA TRP A 734 -35.26 -34.17 8.98
C TRP A 734 -35.86 -34.65 7.65
N ARG A 735 -35.03 -35.21 6.75
CA ARG A 735 -35.38 -35.66 5.40
C ARG A 735 -35.90 -37.12 5.29
N LYS A 736 -36.26 -37.76 6.37
CA LYS A 736 -37.12 -38.98 6.25
C LYS A 736 -38.41 -38.75 5.42
N HIS A 737 -38.68 -37.47 5.08
CA HIS A 737 -39.83 -37.01 4.29
C HIS A 737 -39.52 -36.43 2.92
N PHE A 738 -38.23 -36.34 2.46
CA PHE A 738 -37.88 -35.79 1.17
C PHE A 738 -36.94 -36.73 0.42
N LYS A 739 -37.24 -37.05 -0.86
CA LYS A 739 -36.37 -37.83 -1.79
C LYS A 739 -35.27 -36.91 -2.33
N PHE A 740 -34.05 -37.42 -2.34
CA PHE A 740 -32.94 -36.78 -3.02
C PHE A 740 -33.08 -36.85 -4.52
#